data_643126b6697b49639e2dce50a8e36921
#
_entry.id   643126b6697b49639e2dce50a8e36921
#
_cell.length_a   1.000
_cell.length_b   1.000
_cell.length_c   1.000
_cell.angle_alpha   90.00
_cell.angle_beta   90.00
_cell.angle_gamma   90.00
#
_symmetry.space_group_name_H-M   'P 1'
#
loop_
_entity.id
_entity.type
_entity.pdbx_description
1 polymer ?
#
loop_
_entity_poly.entity_id
_entity_poly.type
_entity_poly.pdbx_seq_one_letter_code
_entity_poly.pdbx_strand_id
1 'polypeptide(L)'
;MTDERTLADQIIEVANHFGDPEYSRAGGGNASYKQDGILHIKPSGTALKTLVAEDLVPLRMDVLLEALHSTEPVDGDPVQVAANKAYVGINNGRRPSVEILFHALLPEPLVIHLHPLTANALTCNTRTHELAEEIFGDDAVVVDYTDPGVPLARAVEKARADYTARTGMTPPGLTLLRNHGIVAAGWNAEEVISLVETATAKIRAAIDARPAPPVRDLGADADPSPLIQIAGPLLRGLLGMDGALAVVTSDSSELVRTQTWIGKPIVSEGPLIPDQIVYAGSLPCVVEPQYAPLTEQVTAAVSQFRQTWGRPPVIVVLPGRVVFAAGPDHAAAKNSLDTFIDALRVARDADRLGTTRVMDNRERTFIETWEAEAYRKKIAIGETKGRMHAKVVMVTGAAQGFGLGIAQGLAREGAHVILADVNIDLAQIEAERLVEIHGPGAAMAVKVNVADEESQKQGLAKVLAAYGGVDLFVSNAGIARAASVTEQRIEDFDLVTAVNYKGYFLGVRTIAPVMAAQHEIRPDLLFDIVEINSKSGLEGSTRNFAYSGSKFGGIGLTQSFALELIESGIKVNAICPGNYLDGPLWSDPEKGLFIQYLRAGKVPGASSVGDVRAYYESKVPMGRGCLPADVVRAVLYLVEQQYETGQALPVTGGQVMMN
;
A
#
# COMPACT_ATOMS: atom_id res chain seq x y z
N MET A 1 -36.12 -23.27 14.11
CA MET A 1 -36.08 -23.50 12.65
C MET A 1 -34.71 -24.04 12.38
N THR A 2 -34.58 -25.23 11.78
CA THR A 2 -33.26 -25.73 11.32
C THR A 2 -32.80 -24.80 10.20
N ASP A 3 -31.59 -24.27 10.33
CA ASP A 3 -30.97 -23.48 9.31
C ASP A 3 -30.83 -24.35 8.04
N GLU A 4 -31.50 -23.98 6.94
CA GLU A 4 -31.46 -24.73 5.68
C GLU A 4 -30.15 -24.53 4.90
N ARG A 5 -29.23 -23.63 5.38
CA ARG A 5 -27.94 -23.35 4.76
C ARG A 5 -26.98 -24.53 4.94
N THR A 6 -26.15 -24.80 3.93
CA THR A 6 -25.09 -25.81 4.04
C THR A 6 -24.01 -25.39 5.04
N LEU A 7 -23.21 -26.33 5.55
CA LEU A 7 -22.05 -26.01 6.41
C LEU A 7 -21.02 -25.15 5.66
N ALA A 8 -20.91 -25.32 4.34
CA ALA A 8 -20.07 -24.48 3.50
C ALA A 8 -20.55 -23.02 3.49
N ASP A 9 -21.85 -22.78 3.26
CA ASP A 9 -22.41 -21.42 3.27
C ASP A 9 -22.22 -20.76 4.64
N GLN A 10 -22.44 -21.51 5.72
CA GLN A 10 -22.30 -21.02 7.08
C GLN A 10 -20.85 -20.63 7.41
N ILE A 11 -19.84 -21.43 7.05
CA ILE A 11 -18.45 -21.07 7.34
C ILE A 11 -17.95 -19.88 6.49
N ILE A 12 -18.45 -19.73 5.25
CA ILE A 12 -18.16 -18.58 4.43
C ILE A 12 -18.79 -17.31 5.02
N GLU A 13 -20.02 -17.36 5.51
CA GLU A 13 -20.64 -16.26 6.24
C GLU A 13 -19.79 -15.84 7.45
N VAL A 14 -19.38 -16.78 8.30
CA VAL A 14 -18.52 -16.54 9.46
C VAL A 14 -17.18 -15.91 9.03
N ALA A 15 -16.53 -16.47 8.01
CA ALA A 15 -15.24 -15.97 7.51
C ALA A 15 -15.36 -14.54 6.98
N ASN A 16 -16.36 -14.25 6.16
CA ASN A 16 -16.56 -12.91 5.60
C ASN A 16 -16.97 -11.88 6.66
N HIS A 17 -17.72 -12.30 7.70
CA HIS A 17 -18.10 -11.46 8.84
C HIS A 17 -16.86 -10.98 9.62
N PHE A 18 -15.89 -11.88 9.89
CA PHE A 18 -14.66 -11.57 10.61
C PHE A 18 -13.47 -11.27 9.70
N GLY A 19 -13.68 -11.04 8.40
CA GLY A 19 -12.64 -10.66 7.45
C GLY A 19 -12.24 -9.18 7.52
N ASP A 20 -12.61 -8.46 8.57
CA ASP A 20 -12.19 -7.08 8.85
C ASP A 20 -10.81 -7.06 9.54
N PRO A 21 -9.96 -6.03 9.31
CA PRO A 21 -8.66 -5.90 9.96
C PRO A 21 -8.67 -5.91 11.50
N GLU A 22 -9.80 -5.61 12.14
CA GLU A 22 -9.94 -5.71 13.61
C GLU A 22 -9.85 -7.17 14.10
N TYR A 23 -10.23 -8.15 13.24
CA TYR A 23 -10.22 -9.57 13.53
C TYR A 23 -9.15 -10.35 12.79
N SER A 24 -8.87 -9.98 11.55
CA SER A 24 -7.91 -10.68 10.70
C SER A 24 -7.36 -9.77 9.60
N ARG A 25 -6.05 -9.64 9.52
CA ARG A 25 -5.37 -8.83 8.49
C ARG A 25 -4.77 -9.71 7.41
N ALA A 26 -4.84 -9.24 6.16
CA ALA A 26 -4.27 -9.90 4.98
C ALA A 26 -4.71 -11.38 4.87
N GLY A 27 -3.77 -12.30 4.78
CA GLY A 27 -4.03 -13.74 4.71
C GLY A 27 -4.11 -14.44 6.07
N GLY A 28 -4.11 -13.69 7.19
CA GLY A 28 -4.19 -14.23 8.54
C GLY A 28 -5.53 -14.90 8.86
N GLY A 29 -5.55 -15.68 9.94
CA GLY A 29 -6.73 -16.43 10.36
C GLY A 29 -7.11 -17.59 9.44
N ASN A 30 -7.95 -18.49 9.92
CA ASN A 30 -8.38 -19.70 9.21
C ASN A 30 -9.86 -20.00 9.48
N ALA A 31 -10.52 -20.60 8.50
CA ALA A 31 -11.91 -21.03 8.60
C ALA A 31 -12.06 -22.41 7.97
N SER A 32 -12.83 -23.29 8.63
CA SER A 32 -13.07 -24.65 8.14
C SER A 32 -14.44 -25.17 8.54
N TYR A 33 -14.96 -26.11 7.73
CA TYR A 33 -16.06 -26.95 8.15
C TYR A 33 -15.72 -28.45 7.97
N LYS A 34 -16.41 -29.30 8.70
CA LYS A 34 -16.24 -30.75 8.68
C LYS A 34 -17.55 -31.42 8.27
N GLN A 35 -17.46 -32.31 7.29
CA GLN A 35 -18.59 -33.13 6.84
C GLN A 35 -18.08 -34.49 6.32
N ASP A 36 -18.74 -35.57 6.66
CA ASP A 36 -18.47 -36.94 6.16
C ASP A 36 -17.00 -37.38 6.28
N GLY A 37 -16.32 -36.99 7.36
CA GLY A 37 -14.91 -37.31 7.59
C GLY A 37 -13.91 -36.47 6.79
N ILE A 38 -14.38 -35.43 6.10
CA ILE A 38 -13.57 -34.48 5.35
C ILE A 38 -13.56 -33.13 6.04
N LEU A 39 -12.36 -32.57 6.21
CA LEU A 39 -12.12 -31.18 6.62
C LEU A 39 -12.01 -30.31 5.35
N HIS A 40 -12.85 -29.31 5.23
CA HIS A 40 -12.77 -28.27 4.19
C HIS A 40 -12.20 -27.00 4.80
N ILE A 41 -11.01 -26.57 4.41
CA ILE A 41 -10.28 -25.47 5.07
C ILE A 41 -9.78 -24.43 4.09
N LYS A 42 -9.74 -23.17 4.56
CA LYS A 42 -9.19 -22.02 3.84
C LYS A 42 -7.75 -22.29 3.38
N PRO A 43 -7.38 -21.99 2.11
CA PRO A 43 -6.01 -22.04 1.66
C PRO A 43 -5.16 -20.94 2.30
N SER A 44 -3.87 -21.21 2.44
CA SER A 44 -2.88 -20.28 2.96
C SER A 44 -2.78 -19.04 2.06
N GLY A 45 -2.73 -17.85 2.65
CA GLY A 45 -2.58 -16.58 1.92
C GLY A 45 -3.89 -15.97 1.37
N THR A 46 -5.01 -16.68 1.41
CA THR A 46 -6.33 -16.11 1.04
C THR A 46 -6.90 -15.30 2.20
N ALA A 47 -7.45 -14.12 1.94
CA ALA A 47 -8.11 -13.31 2.95
C ALA A 47 -9.50 -13.88 3.32
N LEU A 48 -9.87 -13.81 4.60
CA LEU A 48 -11.20 -14.25 5.07
C LEU A 48 -12.33 -13.44 4.42
N LYS A 49 -12.13 -12.15 4.18
CA LYS A 49 -13.13 -11.22 3.62
C LYS A 49 -13.64 -11.62 2.24
N THR A 50 -12.78 -12.25 1.44
CA THR A 50 -13.08 -12.61 0.04
C THR A 50 -13.13 -14.12 -0.19
N LEU A 51 -13.14 -14.91 0.90
CA LEU A 51 -13.22 -16.37 0.83
C LEU A 51 -14.56 -16.81 0.23
N VAL A 52 -14.51 -17.77 -0.68
CA VAL A 52 -15.69 -18.44 -1.26
C VAL A 52 -15.57 -19.96 -1.08
N ALA A 53 -16.69 -20.67 -1.19
CA ALA A 53 -16.74 -22.11 -0.92
C ALA A 53 -15.81 -22.94 -1.84
N GLU A 54 -15.66 -22.50 -3.09
CA GLU A 54 -14.80 -23.14 -4.10
C GLU A 54 -13.31 -23.00 -3.80
N ASP A 55 -12.94 -22.11 -2.90
CA ASP A 55 -11.56 -21.94 -2.47
C ASP A 55 -11.13 -23.01 -1.47
N LEU A 56 -12.07 -23.55 -0.68
CA LEU A 56 -11.77 -24.45 0.42
C LEU A 56 -11.09 -25.73 -0.05
N VAL A 57 -10.06 -26.16 0.68
CA VAL A 57 -9.26 -27.34 0.39
C VAL A 57 -9.82 -28.53 1.17
N PRO A 58 -10.27 -29.61 0.48
CA PRO A 58 -10.80 -30.81 1.14
C PRO A 58 -9.68 -31.76 1.56
N LEU A 59 -9.67 -32.17 2.84
CA LEU A 59 -8.65 -33.05 3.44
C LEU A 59 -9.30 -34.16 4.27
N ARG A 60 -8.79 -35.37 4.19
CA ARG A 60 -9.25 -36.51 4.99
C ARG A 60 -8.83 -36.37 6.46
N MET A 61 -9.80 -36.33 7.35
CA MET A 61 -9.57 -36.13 8.80
C MET A 61 -8.82 -37.29 9.45
N ASP A 62 -9.12 -38.54 9.07
CA ASP A 62 -8.43 -39.73 9.60
C ASP A 62 -6.91 -39.66 9.37
N VAL A 63 -6.47 -39.24 8.17
CA VAL A 63 -5.05 -39.07 7.82
C VAL A 63 -4.41 -37.94 8.63
N LEU A 64 -5.14 -36.82 8.85
CA LEU A 64 -4.64 -35.70 9.63
C LEU A 64 -4.47 -36.06 11.11
N LEU A 65 -5.43 -36.77 11.70
CA LEU A 65 -5.37 -37.21 13.10
C LEU A 65 -4.32 -38.29 13.31
N GLU A 66 -4.13 -39.20 12.35
CA GLU A 66 -3.01 -40.16 12.38
C GLU A 66 -1.66 -39.44 12.39
N ALA A 67 -1.49 -38.42 11.50
CA ALA A 67 -0.29 -37.61 11.46
C ALA A 67 -0.05 -36.81 12.75
N LEU A 68 -1.09 -36.28 13.38
CA LEU A 68 -1.02 -35.57 14.66
C LEU A 68 -0.42 -36.45 15.77
N HIS A 69 -0.82 -37.73 15.84
CA HIS A 69 -0.39 -38.66 16.87
C HIS A 69 0.87 -39.48 16.52
N SER A 70 1.32 -39.40 15.25
CA SER A 70 2.54 -40.09 14.82
C SER A 70 3.78 -39.54 15.54
N THR A 71 4.69 -40.46 15.92
CA THR A 71 6.01 -40.14 16.45
C THR A 71 7.12 -40.38 15.44
N GLU A 72 6.78 -40.86 14.23
CA GLU A 72 7.75 -41.13 13.18
C GLU A 72 8.29 -39.81 12.60
N PRO A 73 9.62 -39.71 12.41
CA PRO A 73 10.20 -38.55 11.75
C PRO A 73 9.77 -38.51 10.29
N VAL A 74 9.44 -37.31 9.81
CA VAL A 74 9.12 -37.05 8.41
C VAL A 74 10.14 -36.09 7.80
N ASP A 75 10.43 -36.27 6.52
CA ASP A 75 11.28 -35.34 5.78
C ASP A 75 10.47 -34.13 5.34
N GLY A 76 10.94 -32.92 5.71
CA GLY A 76 10.25 -31.66 5.48
C GLY A 76 9.26 -31.24 6.58
N ASP A 77 8.36 -30.29 6.26
CA ASP A 77 7.34 -29.81 7.20
C ASP A 77 6.27 -30.89 7.46
N PRO A 78 6.11 -31.38 8.71
CA PRO A 78 5.15 -32.44 9.04
C PRO A 78 3.70 -32.09 8.66
N VAL A 79 3.30 -30.83 8.78
CA VAL A 79 1.95 -30.39 8.42
C VAL A 79 1.73 -30.46 6.92
N GLN A 80 2.72 -30.03 6.12
CA GLN A 80 2.64 -30.12 4.66
C GLN A 80 2.64 -31.57 4.17
N VAL A 81 3.44 -32.43 4.81
CA VAL A 81 3.47 -33.87 4.50
C VAL A 81 2.12 -34.52 4.79
N ALA A 82 1.51 -34.20 5.95
CA ALA A 82 0.16 -34.65 6.31
C ALA A 82 -0.89 -34.15 5.33
N ALA A 83 -0.85 -32.85 4.98
CA ALA A 83 -1.76 -32.26 4.01
C ALA A 83 -1.69 -32.98 2.66
N ASN A 84 -0.49 -33.19 2.13
CA ASN A 84 -0.30 -33.85 0.83
C ASN A 84 -0.87 -35.29 0.79
N LYS A 85 -0.82 -36.01 1.90
CA LYS A 85 -1.42 -37.35 2.03
C LYS A 85 -2.95 -37.33 2.20
N ALA A 86 -3.46 -36.24 2.79
CA ALA A 86 -4.88 -36.10 3.15
C ALA A 86 -5.75 -35.53 2.02
N TYR A 87 -5.20 -34.97 0.94
CA TYR A 87 -5.97 -34.36 -0.15
C TYR A 87 -7.04 -35.29 -0.70
N VAL A 88 -8.24 -34.74 -0.94
CA VAL A 88 -9.35 -35.41 -1.63
C VAL A 88 -9.53 -34.82 -3.01
N GLY A 89 -9.47 -35.65 -4.05
CA GLY A 89 -9.58 -35.20 -5.45
C GLY A 89 -8.27 -34.68 -6.03
N ILE A 90 -8.35 -33.78 -7.00
CA ILE A 90 -7.20 -33.20 -7.69
C ILE A 90 -6.71 -31.98 -6.90
N ASN A 91 -5.45 -31.98 -6.49
CA ASN A 91 -4.80 -30.81 -5.91
C ASN A 91 -4.57 -29.75 -7.00
N ASN A 92 -5.29 -28.63 -6.93
CA ASN A 92 -5.19 -27.49 -7.88
C ASN A 92 -3.98 -26.59 -7.56
N GLY A 93 -2.98 -27.05 -6.79
CA GLY A 93 -1.83 -26.26 -6.36
C GLY A 93 -2.11 -25.35 -5.16
N ARG A 94 -3.31 -25.38 -4.59
CA ARG A 94 -3.66 -24.62 -3.38
C ARG A 94 -3.04 -25.30 -2.16
N ARG A 95 -2.26 -24.55 -1.40
CA ARG A 95 -1.69 -25.04 -0.14
C ARG A 95 -2.68 -24.75 0.99
N PRO A 96 -3.14 -25.73 1.78
CA PRO A 96 -4.01 -25.50 2.91
C PRO A 96 -3.28 -24.73 4.01
N SER A 97 -4.03 -24.20 4.99
CA SER A 97 -3.47 -23.59 6.20
C SER A 97 -2.49 -24.54 6.90
N VAL A 98 -1.50 -23.95 7.57
CA VAL A 98 -0.55 -24.70 8.43
C VAL A 98 -1.18 -25.21 9.72
N GLU A 99 -2.43 -24.84 10.00
CA GLU A 99 -3.13 -25.15 11.26
C GLU A 99 -4.23 -26.20 11.08
N ILE A 100 -4.21 -26.94 9.98
CA ILE A 100 -5.18 -27.99 9.65
C ILE A 100 -5.39 -29.01 10.77
N LEU A 101 -4.36 -29.28 11.59
CA LEU A 101 -4.38 -30.36 12.57
C LEU A 101 -5.30 -30.04 13.75
N PHE A 102 -5.27 -28.85 14.34
CA PHE A 102 -6.19 -28.52 15.40
C PHE A 102 -7.63 -28.26 14.88
N HIS A 103 -7.78 -27.80 13.62
CA HIS A 103 -9.10 -27.75 12.98
C HIS A 103 -9.72 -29.14 12.84
N ALA A 104 -8.93 -30.16 12.49
CA ALA A 104 -9.38 -31.55 12.40
C ALA A 104 -9.69 -32.14 13.78
N LEU A 105 -8.94 -31.74 14.82
CA LEU A 105 -9.04 -32.25 16.19
C LEU A 105 -10.35 -31.85 16.89
N LEU A 106 -10.84 -30.63 16.67
CA LEU A 106 -12.03 -30.10 17.35
C LEU A 106 -13.29 -30.82 16.88
N PRO A 107 -14.21 -31.22 17.80
CA PRO A 107 -15.39 -32.01 17.40
C PRO A 107 -16.47 -31.19 16.70
N GLU A 108 -16.53 -29.88 16.94
CA GLU A 108 -17.54 -28.98 16.39
C GLU A 108 -17.38 -28.87 14.85
N PRO A 109 -18.48 -28.86 14.07
CA PRO A 109 -18.40 -28.86 12.60
C PRO A 109 -17.84 -27.57 12.02
N LEU A 110 -18.04 -26.41 12.64
CA LEU A 110 -17.50 -25.13 12.20
C LEU A 110 -16.39 -24.67 13.13
N VAL A 111 -15.25 -24.28 12.56
CA VAL A 111 -14.09 -23.77 13.32
C VAL A 111 -13.52 -22.54 12.61
N ILE A 112 -13.36 -21.47 13.36
CA ILE A 112 -12.64 -20.28 12.92
C ILE A 112 -11.48 -19.98 13.87
N HIS A 113 -10.34 -19.64 13.32
CA HIS A 113 -9.18 -19.11 14.02
C HIS A 113 -8.94 -17.67 13.59
N LEU A 114 -8.80 -16.77 14.56
CA LEU A 114 -8.71 -15.33 14.34
C LEU A 114 -7.63 -14.70 15.22
N HIS A 115 -7.16 -13.51 14.83
CA HIS A 115 -6.22 -12.68 15.58
C HIS A 115 -6.85 -11.33 16.00
N PRO A 116 -8.01 -11.29 16.70
CA PRO A 116 -8.70 -10.05 17.02
C PRO A 116 -7.79 -9.15 17.88
N LEU A 117 -7.65 -7.88 17.51
CA LEU A 117 -6.77 -6.95 18.23
C LEU A 117 -7.15 -6.85 19.71
N THR A 118 -8.45 -6.82 19.99
CA THR A 118 -8.97 -6.80 21.35
C THR A 118 -8.61 -8.09 22.12
N ALA A 119 -8.75 -9.27 21.50
CA ALA A 119 -8.40 -10.52 22.14
C ALA A 119 -6.89 -10.65 22.36
N ASN A 120 -6.09 -10.15 21.42
CA ASN A 120 -4.63 -10.16 21.55
C ASN A 120 -4.13 -9.24 22.68
N ALA A 121 -4.87 -8.23 23.11
CA ALA A 121 -4.54 -7.49 24.32
C ALA A 121 -4.54 -8.38 25.58
N LEU A 122 -5.35 -9.42 25.60
CA LEU A 122 -5.36 -10.43 26.65
C LEU A 122 -4.34 -11.54 26.41
N THR A 123 -4.28 -12.10 25.18
CA THR A 123 -3.38 -13.23 24.89
C THR A 123 -1.91 -12.84 24.84
N CYS A 124 -1.58 -11.57 24.52
CA CYS A 124 -0.24 -11.00 24.58
C CYS A 124 0.05 -10.32 25.93
N ASN A 125 -0.37 -10.92 27.04
CA ASN A 125 -0.19 -10.38 28.38
C ASN A 125 0.60 -11.35 29.27
N THR A 126 1.39 -10.83 30.21
CA THR A 126 2.08 -11.67 31.21
C THR A 126 1.11 -12.40 32.12
N ARG A 127 -0.10 -11.85 32.32
CA ARG A 127 -1.17 -12.35 33.19
C ARG A 127 -2.31 -13.04 32.44
N THR A 128 -2.05 -13.60 31.26
CA THR A 128 -3.11 -14.20 30.39
C THR A 128 -4.01 -15.17 31.14
N HIS A 129 -3.47 -16.10 31.94
CA HIS A 129 -4.28 -17.09 32.67
C HIS A 129 -5.18 -16.45 33.73
N GLU A 130 -4.63 -15.54 34.55
CA GLU A 130 -5.40 -14.82 35.58
C GLU A 130 -6.53 -13.98 34.95
N LEU A 131 -6.23 -13.28 33.85
CA LEU A 131 -7.19 -12.46 33.13
C LEU A 131 -8.27 -13.31 32.45
N ALA A 132 -7.91 -14.47 31.91
CA ALA A 132 -8.87 -15.39 31.33
C ALA A 132 -9.84 -15.95 32.38
N GLU A 133 -9.34 -16.32 33.57
CA GLU A 133 -10.16 -16.76 34.71
C GLU A 133 -11.08 -15.63 35.21
N GLU A 134 -10.55 -14.38 35.33
CA GLU A 134 -11.32 -13.21 35.76
C GLU A 134 -12.46 -12.88 34.77
N ILE A 135 -12.24 -12.98 33.46
CA ILE A 135 -13.16 -12.52 32.43
C ILE A 135 -14.12 -13.62 31.98
N PHE A 136 -13.65 -14.86 31.91
CA PHE A 136 -14.39 -15.99 31.33
C PHE A 136 -14.74 -17.10 32.33
N GLY A 137 -14.01 -17.20 33.46
CA GLY A 137 -14.16 -18.38 34.35
C GLY A 137 -13.88 -19.67 33.57
N ASP A 138 -14.88 -20.55 33.55
CA ASP A 138 -14.80 -21.82 32.81
C ASP A 138 -15.29 -21.71 31.33
N ASP A 139 -15.66 -20.52 30.82
CA ASP A 139 -16.15 -20.34 29.44
C ASP A 139 -15.02 -20.31 28.38
N ALA A 140 -13.76 -20.48 28.77
CA ALA A 140 -12.63 -20.48 27.82
C ALA A 140 -11.55 -21.49 28.24
N VAL A 141 -10.89 -22.09 27.24
CA VAL A 141 -9.64 -22.85 27.42
C VAL A 141 -8.46 -21.96 27.07
N VAL A 142 -7.39 -21.97 27.88
CA VAL A 142 -6.16 -21.22 27.63
C VAL A 142 -5.05 -22.18 27.22
N VAL A 143 -4.34 -21.87 26.15
CA VAL A 143 -3.17 -22.61 25.67
C VAL A 143 -1.96 -21.68 25.71
N ASP A 144 -0.91 -22.09 26.42
CA ASP A 144 0.35 -21.35 26.44
C ASP A 144 0.99 -21.31 25.06
N TYR A 145 1.86 -20.29 24.82
CA TYR A 145 2.52 -20.19 23.54
C TYR A 145 3.24 -21.49 23.18
N THR A 146 2.93 -21.96 22.03
CA THR A 146 3.51 -23.18 21.42
C THR A 146 3.70 -22.93 19.94
N ASP A 147 4.81 -23.43 19.39
CA ASP A 147 5.13 -23.26 17.98
C ASP A 147 3.99 -23.80 17.10
N PRO A 148 3.55 -23.05 16.07
CA PRO A 148 2.47 -23.47 15.18
C PRO A 148 2.71 -24.83 14.52
N GLY A 149 1.65 -25.43 14.02
CA GLY A 149 1.68 -26.76 13.40
C GLY A 149 1.39 -27.90 14.38
N VAL A 150 2.14 -28.99 14.31
CA VAL A 150 1.93 -30.19 15.17
C VAL A 150 2.03 -29.87 16.68
N PRO A 151 3.03 -29.09 17.14
CA PRO A 151 3.14 -28.76 18.56
C PRO A 151 1.91 -28.04 19.09
N LEU A 152 1.40 -27.03 18.36
CA LEU A 152 0.21 -26.29 18.76
C LEU A 152 -1.04 -27.18 18.82
N ALA A 153 -1.24 -28.04 17.81
CA ALA A 153 -2.39 -28.93 17.80
C ALA A 153 -2.40 -29.89 19.00
N ARG A 154 -1.26 -30.45 19.37
CA ARG A 154 -1.09 -31.29 20.59
C ARG A 154 -1.31 -30.48 21.88
N ALA A 155 -0.88 -29.24 21.93
CA ALA A 155 -1.11 -28.37 23.08
C ALA A 155 -2.60 -28.04 23.25
N VAL A 156 -3.33 -27.79 22.16
CA VAL A 156 -4.80 -27.60 22.17
C VAL A 156 -5.49 -28.88 22.67
N GLU A 157 -5.13 -30.05 22.15
CA GLU A 157 -5.66 -31.35 22.58
C GLU A 157 -5.48 -31.56 24.08
N LYS A 158 -4.25 -31.35 24.56
CA LYS A 158 -3.90 -31.50 25.98
C LYS A 158 -4.68 -30.53 26.85
N ALA A 159 -4.75 -29.24 26.51
CA ALA A 159 -5.44 -28.23 27.29
C ALA A 159 -6.96 -28.51 27.41
N ARG A 160 -7.58 -29.00 26.33
CA ARG A 160 -9.00 -29.44 26.36
C ARG A 160 -9.19 -30.70 27.21
N ALA A 161 -8.27 -31.65 27.17
CA ALA A 161 -8.32 -32.84 28.05
C ALA A 161 -8.12 -32.47 29.54
N ASP A 162 -7.15 -31.59 29.84
CA ASP A 162 -6.89 -31.06 31.19
C ASP A 162 -8.12 -30.29 31.72
N TYR A 163 -8.82 -29.52 30.87
CA TYR A 163 -10.06 -28.84 31.21
C TYR A 163 -11.14 -29.87 31.64
N THR A 164 -11.36 -30.91 30.83
CA THR A 164 -12.34 -31.97 31.15
C THR A 164 -11.96 -32.69 32.44
N ALA A 165 -10.70 -33.02 32.67
CA ALA A 165 -10.22 -33.67 33.88
C ALA A 165 -10.43 -32.79 35.13
N ARG A 166 -10.29 -31.46 35.03
CA ARG A 166 -10.45 -30.51 36.12
C ARG A 166 -11.94 -30.23 36.46
N THR A 167 -12.76 -30.07 35.41
CA THR A 167 -14.15 -29.58 35.59
C THR A 167 -15.21 -30.68 35.51
N GLY A 168 -14.90 -31.81 34.88
CA GLY A 168 -15.89 -32.84 34.53
C GLY A 168 -16.82 -32.45 33.37
N MET A 169 -16.62 -31.27 32.75
CA MET A 169 -17.47 -30.75 31.68
C MET A 169 -16.82 -30.90 30.31
N THR A 170 -17.62 -30.81 29.26
CA THR A 170 -17.15 -30.69 27.89
C THR A 170 -16.43 -29.32 27.74
N PRO A 171 -15.26 -29.26 27.10
CA PRO A 171 -14.55 -28.01 26.88
C PRO A 171 -15.38 -27.02 26.05
N PRO A 172 -15.36 -25.71 26.39
CA PRO A 172 -16.09 -24.68 25.64
C PRO A 172 -15.53 -24.53 24.23
N GLY A 173 -16.33 -23.93 23.33
CA GLY A 173 -15.93 -23.65 21.96
C GLY A 173 -14.85 -22.57 21.84
N LEU A 174 -14.61 -21.75 22.87
CA LEU A 174 -13.59 -20.71 22.88
C LEU A 174 -12.26 -21.24 23.41
N THR A 175 -11.20 -21.09 22.63
CA THR A 175 -9.81 -21.36 23.03
C THR A 175 -8.96 -20.11 22.82
N LEU A 176 -8.26 -19.65 23.85
CA LEU A 176 -7.34 -18.53 23.85
C LEU A 176 -5.92 -19.05 23.63
N LEU A 177 -5.27 -18.61 22.57
CA LEU A 177 -3.89 -18.99 22.23
C LEU A 177 -2.94 -17.85 22.61
N ARG A 178 -2.07 -18.08 23.58
CA ARG A 178 -1.14 -17.06 24.08
C ARG A 178 -0.19 -16.61 22.98
N ASN A 179 0.00 -15.28 22.80
CA ASN A 179 0.79 -14.63 21.74
C ASN A 179 0.45 -15.12 20.33
N HIS A 180 -0.83 -15.42 20.08
CA HIS A 180 -1.27 -15.88 18.77
C HIS A 180 -2.65 -15.31 18.40
N GLY A 181 -3.69 -15.72 19.10
CA GLY A 181 -5.06 -15.33 18.79
C GLY A 181 -6.09 -16.15 19.55
N ILE A 182 -7.24 -16.40 18.90
CA ILE A 182 -8.31 -17.22 19.43
C ILE A 182 -8.78 -18.27 18.42
N VAL A 183 -9.33 -19.38 18.93
CA VAL A 183 -10.10 -20.35 18.15
C VAL A 183 -11.52 -20.37 18.68
N ALA A 184 -12.50 -20.26 17.79
CA ALA A 184 -13.91 -20.43 18.10
C ALA A 184 -14.49 -21.59 17.29
N ALA A 185 -15.14 -22.52 17.97
CA ALA A 185 -15.75 -23.71 17.40
C ALA A 185 -17.21 -23.82 17.82
N GLY A 186 -18.09 -24.19 16.91
CA GLY A 186 -19.53 -24.28 17.16
C GLY A 186 -20.26 -25.14 16.14
N TRP A 187 -21.56 -25.34 16.40
CA TRP A 187 -22.41 -26.24 15.60
C TRP A 187 -23.09 -25.53 14.43
N ASN A 188 -23.16 -24.21 14.44
CA ASN A 188 -23.73 -23.37 13.40
C ASN A 188 -23.07 -21.98 13.37
N ALA A 189 -23.31 -21.19 12.31
CA ALA A 189 -22.73 -19.87 12.12
C ALA A 189 -23.08 -18.89 13.24
N GLU A 190 -24.33 -18.85 13.68
CA GLU A 190 -24.82 -17.94 14.72
C GLU A 190 -24.07 -18.16 16.04
N GLU A 191 -23.87 -19.43 16.43
CA GLU A 191 -23.11 -19.80 17.64
C GLU A 191 -21.66 -19.31 17.55
N VAL A 192 -20.98 -19.55 16.43
CA VAL A 192 -19.57 -19.14 16.25
C VAL A 192 -19.44 -17.61 16.24
N ILE A 193 -20.33 -16.90 15.53
CA ILE A 193 -20.33 -15.44 15.50
C ILE A 193 -20.57 -14.87 16.90
N SER A 194 -21.62 -15.34 17.59
CA SER A 194 -21.94 -14.90 18.94
C SER A 194 -20.81 -15.16 19.93
N LEU A 195 -20.11 -16.30 19.80
CA LEU A 195 -18.98 -16.66 20.66
C LEU A 195 -17.81 -15.68 20.52
N VAL A 196 -17.41 -15.34 19.28
CA VAL A 196 -16.32 -14.38 19.01
C VAL A 196 -16.70 -12.96 19.45
N GLU A 197 -17.91 -12.51 19.12
CA GLU A 197 -18.40 -11.18 19.51
C GLU A 197 -18.52 -11.03 21.02
N THR A 198 -19.07 -12.03 21.71
CA THR A 198 -19.16 -12.04 23.18
C THR A 198 -17.78 -12.03 23.82
N ALA A 199 -16.85 -12.84 23.31
CA ALA A 199 -15.49 -12.89 23.85
C ALA A 199 -14.77 -11.54 23.69
N THR A 200 -14.82 -10.94 22.51
CA THR A 200 -14.21 -9.64 22.26
C THR A 200 -14.88 -8.51 23.07
N ALA A 201 -16.20 -8.54 23.22
CA ALA A 201 -16.93 -7.57 24.03
C ALA A 201 -16.57 -7.67 25.54
N LYS A 202 -16.47 -8.88 26.10
CA LYS A 202 -16.04 -9.10 27.49
C LYS A 202 -14.62 -8.56 27.73
N ILE A 203 -13.68 -8.83 26.82
CA ILE A 203 -12.30 -8.34 26.92
C ILE A 203 -12.27 -6.81 26.79
N ARG A 204 -13.01 -6.23 25.83
CA ARG A 204 -13.10 -4.77 25.65
C ARG A 204 -13.63 -4.09 26.92
N ALA A 205 -14.68 -4.62 27.52
CA ALA A 205 -15.22 -4.12 28.77
C ALA A 205 -14.18 -4.18 29.90
N ALA A 206 -13.40 -5.26 29.99
CA ALA A 206 -12.31 -5.37 30.98
C ALA A 206 -11.17 -4.36 30.75
N ILE A 207 -10.82 -4.07 29.48
CA ILE A 207 -9.86 -3.03 29.13
C ILE A 207 -10.40 -1.65 29.54
N ASP A 208 -11.64 -1.35 29.20
CA ASP A 208 -12.23 -0.01 29.41
C ASP A 208 -12.49 0.29 30.90
N ALA A 209 -12.70 -0.74 31.71
CA ALA A 209 -12.81 -0.62 33.16
C ALA A 209 -11.50 -0.21 33.86
N ARG A 210 -10.37 -0.28 33.17
CA ARG A 210 -9.05 0.03 33.74
C ARG A 210 -8.53 1.38 33.22
N PRO A 211 -7.83 2.18 34.08
CA PRO A 211 -7.29 3.46 33.64
C PRO A 211 -6.26 3.27 32.50
N ALA A 212 -6.25 4.20 31.57
CA ALA A 212 -5.17 4.25 30.58
C ALA A 212 -3.84 4.50 31.29
N PRO A 213 -2.75 3.82 30.89
CA PRO A 213 -1.41 4.16 31.42
C PRO A 213 -1.07 5.61 31.10
N PRO A 214 -0.28 6.29 31.96
CA PRO A 214 0.08 7.67 31.72
C PRO A 214 0.83 7.79 30.38
N VAL A 215 0.37 8.70 29.54
CA VAL A 215 1.03 9.03 28.28
C VAL A 215 2.34 9.73 28.58
N ARG A 216 3.45 9.23 28.06
CA ARG A 216 4.72 9.96 28.09
C ARG A 216 4.64 11.14 27.13
N ASP A 217 4.81 12.35 27.65
CA ASP A 217 5.01 13.52 26.80
C ASP A 217 6.43 13.44 26.21
N LEU A 218 6.50 13.13 24.92
CA LEU A 218 7.75 13.07 24.16
C LEU A 218 8.01 14.35 23.34
N GLY A 219 7.36 15.46 23.71
CA GLY A 219 7.42 16.72 22.95
C GLY A 219 6.61 16.62 21.66
N ALA A 220 5.41 16.07 21.75
CA ALA A 220 4.56 15.60 20.65
C ALA A 220 4.01 16.69 19.70
N ASP A 221 4.18 17.97 20.01
CA ASP A 221 3.57 19.08 19.25
C ASP A 221 4.36 19.52 18.01
N ALA A 222 5.52 18.91 17.73
CA ALA A 222 6.29 19.25 16.54
C ALA A 222 5.73 18.55 15.30
N ASP A 223 5.47 19.32 14.24
CA ASP A 223 5.06 18.81 12.93
C ASP A 223 6.01 17.71 12.44
N PRO A 224 5.54 16.48 12.15
CA PRO A 224 6.38 15.39 11.65
C PRO A 224 6.79 15.56 10.18
N SER A 225 6.16 16.47 9.44
CA SER A 225 6.37 16.63 7.99
C SER A 225 7.83 16.84 7.60
N PRO A 226 8.66 17.63 8.31
CA PRO A 226 10.07 17.77 7.98
C PRO A 226 10.85 16.46 8.12
N LEU A 227 10.51 15.63 9.13
CA LEU A 227 11.15 14.33 9.32
C LEU A 227 10.81 13.37 8.18
N ILE A 228 9.54 13.36 7.75
CA ILE A 228 9.06 12.53 6.64
C ILE A 228 9.72 12.96 5.33
N GLN A 229 9.84 14.27 5.08
CA GLN A 229 10.47 14.82 3.88
C GLN A 229 11.94 14.46 3.75
N ILE A 230 12.66 14.33 4.87
CA ILE A 230 14.07 13.94 4.88
C ILE A 230 14.21 12.41 4.86
N ALA A 231 13.52 11.72 5.76
CA ALA A 231 13.72 10.29 5.95
C ALA A 231 13.07 9.43 4.85
N GLY A 232 11.94 9.85 4.29
CA GLY A 232 11.24 9.09 3.24
C GLY A 232 12.12 8.79 2.02
N PRO A 233 12.63 9.82 1.30
CA PRO A 233 13.52 9.64 0.15
C PRO A 233 14.80 8.85 0.48
N LEU A 234 15.39 9.11 1.64
CA LEU A 234 16.56 8.40 2.14
C LEU A 234 16.28 6.90 2.34
N LEU A 235 15.20 6.57 3.02
CA LEU A 235 14.81 5.18 3.30
C LEU A 235 14.46 4.42 2.02
N ARG A 236 13.87 5.06 1.01
CA ARG A 236 13.64 4.42 -0.28
C ARG A 236 14.92 3.84 -0.88
N GLY A 237 15.99 4.61 -0.87
CA GLY A 237 17.31 4.17 -1.35
C GLY A 237 17.95 3.14 -0.44
N LEU A 238 17.99 3.41 0.86
CA LEU A 238 18.61 2.52 1.84
C LEU A 238 17.93 1.15 1.94
N LEU A 239 16.61 1.06 1.75
CA LEU A 239 15.83 -0.17 1.91
C LEU A 239 15.47 -0.85 0.58
N GLY A 240 15.83 -0.26 -0.53
CA GLY A 240 15.68 -0.85 -1.86
C GLY A 240 16.48 -2.14 -2.04
N MET A 241 15.98 -3.04 -2.87
CA MET A 241 16.59 -4.33 -3.19
C MET A 241 16.55 -4.56 -4.72
N ASP A 242 17.40 -5.45 -5.21
CA ASP A 242 17.40 -5.92 -6.60
C ASP A 242 17.45 -4.79 -7.66
N GLY A 243 18.20 -3.72 -7.37
CA GLY A 243 18.35 -2.60 -8.29
C GLY A 243 17.19 -1.58 -8.27
N ALA A 244 16.15 -1.79 -7.45
CA ALA A 244 15.01 -0.89 -7.31
C ALA A 244 15.01 -0.11 -5.98
N LEU A 245 14.29 1.01 -5.96
CA LEU A 245 13.97 1.73 -4.73
C LEU A 245 12.82 1.01 -4.00
N ALA A 246 12.83 1.03 -2.67
CA ALA A 246 11.67 0.63 -1.90
C ALA A 246 10.55 1.68 -2.04
N VAL A 247 9.30 1.25 -1.89
CA VAL A 247 8.20 2.15 -1.55
C VAL A 247 8.15 2.27 -0.03
N VAL A 248 8.07 3.51 0.47
CA VAL A 248 8.10 3.80 1.91
C VAL A 248 6.84 4.57 2.28
N THR A 249 6.04 4.01 3.18
CA THR A 249 4.87 4.69 3.75
C THR A 249 5.11 5.01 5.22
N SER A 250 4.38 5.98 5.77
CA SER A 250 4.61 6.47 7.13
C SER A 250 3.33 6.72 7.90
N ASP A 251 3.42 6.65 9.24
CA ASP A 251 2.38 7.04 10.18
C ASP A 251 2.98 7.88 11.31
N SER A 252 2.32 8.99 11.63
CA SER A 252 2.68 9.90 12.72
C SER A 252 1.47 10.22 13.62
N SER A 253 0.52 9.30 13.68
CA SER A 253 -0.69 9.39 14.52
C SER A 253 -0.34 9.55 16.01
N GLU A 254 -1.33 9.94 16.79
CA GLU A 254 -1.19 10.02 18.24
C GLU A 254 -0.75 8.67 18.84
N LEU A 255 -1.26 7.56 18.31
CA LEU A 255 -0.85 6.21 18.74
C LEU A 255 0.66 5.99 18.54
N VAL A 256 1.20 6.32 17.37
CA VAL A 256 2.65 6.24 17.10
C VAL A 256 3.41 7.11 18.07
N ARG A 257 3.02 8.38 18.24
CA ARG A 257 3.69 9.32 19.12
C ARG A 257 3.72 8.87 20.59
N THR A 258 2.66 8.21 21.05
CA THR A 258 2.52 7.78 22.44
C THR A 258 3.04 6.38 22.73
N GLN A 259 3.15 5.50 21.73
CA GLN A 259 3.48 4.09 21.92
C GLN A 259 4.85 3.68 21.39
N THR A 260 5.61 4.57 20.72
CA THR A 260 6.92 4.21 20.12
C THR A 260 8.12 4.78 20.90
N TRP A 261 8.07 4.80 22.22
CA TRP A 261 9.21 5.22 23.02
C TRP A 261 10.20 4.06 23.26
N ILE A 262 11.50 4.42 23.45
CA ILE A 262 12.56 3.45 23.73
C ILE A 262 12.29 2.79 25.09
N GLY A 263 12.33 1.44 25.13
CA GLY A 263 11.98 0.64 26.30
C GLY A 263 10.54 0.15 26.32
N LYS A 264 9.70 0.48 25.30
CA LYS A 264 8.45 -0.22 25.08
C LYS A 264 8.76 -1.62 24.52
N PRO A 265 8.26 -2.74 25.13
CA PRO A 265 8.66 -4.10 24.73
C PRO A 265 8.53 -4.37 23.21
N ILE A 266 7.44 -3.94 22.59
CA ILE A 266 7.22 -4.11 21.15
C ILE A 266 8.23 -3.35 20.27
N VAL A 267 8.85 -2.31 20.79
CA VAL A 267 9.87 -1.51 20.08
C VAL A 267 11.26 -2.08 20.27
N SER A 268 11.55 -2.64 21.45
CA SER A 268 12.92 -3.00 21.87
C SER A 268 13.18 -4.49 22.11
N GLU A 269 12.14 -5.30 22.38
CA GLU A 269 12.32 -6.67 22.83
C GLU A 269 11.83 -7.71 21.83
N GLY A 270 10.69 -7.51 21.16
CA GLY A 270 10.20 -8.48 20.18
C GLY A 270 8.78 -8.25 19.69
N PRO A 271 8.31 -9.11 18.78
CA PRO A 271 6.96 -9.08 18.24
C PRO A 271 5.94 -9.68 19.22
N LEU A 272 4.66 -9.40 18.98
CA LEU A 272 3.56 -9.92 19.79
C LEU A 272 3.08 -11.30 19.31
N ILE A 273 2.96 -11.48 17.99
CA ILE A 273 2.36 -12.65 17.35
C ILE A 273 3.13 -13.05 16.09
N PRO A 274 2.97 -14.28 15.59
CA PRO A 274 3.61 -14.74 14.35
C PRO A 274 3.33 -13.86 13.14
N ASP A 275 2.10 -13.39 12.92
CA ASP A 275 1.76 -12.53 11.77
C ASP A 275 2.56 -11.23 11.73
N GLN A 276 2.90 -10.66 12.89
CA GLN A 276 3.77 -9.48 12.93
C GLN A 276 5.16 -9.78 12.36
N ILE A 277 5.72 -10.95 12.66
CA ILE A 277 7.02 -11.38 12.11
C ILE A 277 6.96 -11.50 10.59
N VAL A 278 5.88 -12.08 10.08
CA VAL A 278 5.68 -12.32 8.65
C VAL A 278 5.61 -11.01 7.87
N TYR A 279 4.79 -10.06 8.31
CA TYR A 279 4.49 -8.86 7.55
C TYR A 279 5.31 -7.63 7.96
N ALA A 280 5.57 -7.45 9.25
CA ALA A 280 6.29 -6.27 9.76
C ALA A 280 7.73 -6.55 10.21
N GLY A 281 8.12 -7.83 10.24
CA GLY A 281 9.41 -8.26 10.76
C GLY A 281 9.43 -8.36 12.30
N SER A 282 10.44 -9.04 12.81
CA SER A 282 10.53 -9.36 14.25
C SER A 282 10.84 -8.15 15.12
N LEU A 283 11.67 -7.25 14.62
CA LEU A 283 12.08 -6.05 15.32
C LEU A 283 12.10 -4.85 14.38
N PRO A 284 11.69 -3.67 14.83
CA PRO A 284 11.90 -2.44 14.08
C PRO A 284 13.35 -1.97 14.19
N CYS A 285 13.82 -1.22 13.20
CA CYS A 285 15.03 -0.41 13.30
C CYS A 285 14.69 0.89 14.04
N VAL A 286 15.25 1.09 15.21
CA VAL A 286 15.03 2.28 16.03
C VAL A 286 16.13 3.31 15.75
N VAL A 287 15.72 4.52 15.34
CA VAL A 287 16.64 5.66 15.16
C VAL A 287 16.66 6.45 16.45
N GLU A 288 17.69 6.22 17.27
CA GLU A 288 17.86 6.94 18.54
C GLU A 288 18.23 8.41 18.27
N PRO A 289 17.56 9.38 18.93
CA PRO A 289 17.88 10.80 18.78
C PRO A 289 19.34 11.09 19.16
N GLN A 290 20.09 11.76 18.30
CA GLN A 290 21.49 12.14 18.48
C GLN A 290 21.72 13.59 18.03
N TYR A 291 22.84 14.20 18.46
CA TYR A 291 23.30 15.52 17.97
C TYR A 291 24.01 15.37 16.59
N ALA A 292 23.28 14.88 15.59
CA ALA A 292 23.76 14.72 14.23
C ALA A 292 22.61 15.02 13.25
N PRO A 293 22.88 15.31 11.97
CA PRO A 293 21.83 15.40 10.94
C PRO A 293 20.97 14.13 10.88
N LEU A 294 19.68 14.27 10.63
CA LEU A 294 18.76 13.13 10.57
C LEU A 294 19.19 12.08 9.52
N THR A 295 19.73 12.54 8.40
CA THR A 295 20.26 11.67 7.33
C THR A 295 21.36 10.73 7.84
N GLU A 296 22.29 11.24 8.64
CA GLU A 296 23.36 10.46 9.25
C GLU A 296 22.81 9.48 10.30
N GLN A 297 21.88 9.93 11.15
CA GLN A 297 21.25 9.09 12.18
C GLN A 297 20.53 7.89 11.54
N VAL A 298 19.68 8.14 10.52
CA VAL A 298 18.92 7.10 9.81
C VAL A 298 19.87 6.13 9.09
N THR A 299 20.88 6.66 8.39
CA THR A 299 21.86 5.83 7.66
C THR A 299 22.64 4.92 8.61
N ALA A 300 23.11 5.46 9.74
CA ALA A 300 23.83 4.69 10.75
C ALA A 300 22.94 3.60 11.38
N ALA A 301 21.71 3.93 11.75
CA ALA A 301 20.77 2.98 12.36
C ALA A 301 20.44 1.83 11.40
N VAL A 302 20.13 2.13 10.12
CA VAL A 302 19.84 1.10 9.10
C VAL A 302 21.07 0.22 8.83
N SER A 303 22.26 0.82 8.77
CA SER A 303 23.51 0.08 8.57
C SER A 303 23.81 -0.85 9.74
N GLN A 304 23.67 -0.37 10.98
CA GLN A 304 23.82 -1.17 12.19
C GLN A 304 22.80 -2.31 12.24
N PHE A 305 21.54 -2.04 11.88
CA PHE A 305 20.50 -3.07 11.83
C PHE A 305 20.88 -4.18 10.83
N ARG A 306 21.35 -3.82 9.62
CA ARG A 306 21.81 -4.80 8.63
C ARG A 306 22.99 -5.63 9.10
N GLN A 307 23.96 -5.01 9.78
CA GLN A 307 25.10 -5.74 10.34
C GLN A 307 24.66 -6.74 11.41
N THR A 308 23.70 -6.35 12.25
CA THR A 308 23.21 -7.19 13.35
C THR A 308 22.33 -8.33 12.87
N TRP A 309 21.45 -8.09 11.90
CA TRP A 309 20.39 -9.02 11.51
C TRP A 309 20.57 -9.66 10.11
N GLY A 310 21.60 -9.27 9.36
CA GLY A 310 21.88 -9.79 8.00
C GLY A 310 20.84 -9.43 6.94
N ARG A 311 19.89 -8.54 7.26
CA ARG A 311 18.77 -8.14 6.38
C ARG A 311 18.39 -6.68 6.61
N PRO A 312 17.78 -5.99 5.62
CA PRO A 312 17.25 -4.66 5.86
C PRO A 312 16.03 -4.69 6.81
N PRO A 313 15.79 -3.63 7.58
CA PRO A 313 14.57 -3.51 8.36
C PRO A 313 13.36 -3.28 7.44
N VAL A 314 12.20 -3.81 7.86
CA VAL A 314 10.88 -3.54 7.24
C VAL A 314 10.26 -2.30 7.89
N ILE A 315 10.40 -2.18 9.21
CA ILE A 315 9.89 -1.05 10.01
C ILE A 315 11.06 -0.23 10.52
N VAL A 316 10.95 1.09 10.37
CA VAL A 316 11.90 2.07 10.95
C VAL A 316 11.12 3.02 11.86
N VAL A 317 11.55 3.14 13.10
CA VAL A 317 10.90 3.96 14.14
C VAL A 317 11.78 5.16 14.50
N LEU A 318 11.25 6.36 14.38
CA LEU A 318 11.74 7.56 15.03
C LEU A 318 10.89 7.74 16.30
N PRO A 319 11.41 7.39 17.48
CA PRO A 319 10.62 7.29 18.71
C PRO A 319 9.83 8.54 19.05
N GLY A 320 8.53 8.37 19.32
CA GLY A 320 7.61 9.46 19.64
C GLY A 320 7.32 10.42 18.50
N ARG A 321 7.68 10.10 17.26
CA ARG A 321 7.52 11.00 16.10
C ARG A 321 6.82 10.34 14.93
N VAL A 322 7.46 9.37 14.32
CA VAL A 322 6.98 8.74 13.08
C VAL A 322 7.48 7.30 12.97
N VAL A 323 6.65 6.44 12.38
CA VAL A 323 7.00 5.08 11.95
C VAL A 323 6.97 5.05 10.43
N PHE A 324 7.99 4.45 9.85
CA PHE A 324 8.05 4.15 8.41
C PHE A 324 8.00 2.64 8.20
N ALA A 325 7.35 2.22 7.14
CA ALA A 325 7.42 0.85 6.64
C ALA A 325 7.86 0.85 5.18
N ALA A 326 8.70 -0.11 4.82
CA ALA A 326 9.22 -0.27 3.48
C ALA A 326 8.77 -1.59 2.84
N GLY A 327 8.50 -1.57 1.55
CA GLY A 327 8.13 -2.75 0.77
C GLY A 327 8.53 -2.61 -0.70
N PRO A 328 8.44 -3.72 -1.47
CA PRO A 328 8.70 -3.69 -2.91
C PRO A 328 7.66 -2.87 -3.69
N ASP A 329 6.48 -2.69 -3.13
CA ASP A 329 5.40 -1.84 -3.63
C ASP A 329 4.61 -1.22 -2.46
N HIS A 330 3.65 -0.36 -2.77
CA HIS A 330 2.85 0.33 -1.75
C HIS A 330 1.96 -0.62 -0.95
N ALA A 331 1.41 -1.65 -1.56
CA ALA A 331 0.51 -2.58 -0.86
C ALA A 331 1.29 -3.37 0.22
N ALA A 332 2.49 -3.84 -0.10
CA ALA A 332 3.38 -4.51 0.84
C ALA A 332 3.84 -3.56 1.97
N ALA A 333 4.30 -2.35 1.63
CA ALA A 333 4.70 -1.34 2.61
C ALA A 333 3.55 -0.98 3.56
N LYS A 334 2.34 -0.74 3.01
CA LYS A 334 1.15 -0.39 3.78
C LYS A 334 0.71 -1.54 4.69
N ASN A 335 0.70 -2.79 4.19
CA ASN A 335 0.38 -3.94 5.02
C ASN A 335 1.37 -4.10 6.19
N SER A 336 2.65 -3.88 5.95
CA SER A 336 3.68 -3.91 7.00
C SER A 336 3.46 -2.81 8.04
N LEU A 337 3.17 -1.58 7.59
CA LEU A 337 2.86 -0.45 8.48
C LEU A 337 1.63 -0.75 9.34
N ASP A 338 0.54 -1.16 8.71
CA ASP A 338 -0.73 -1.43 9.39
C ASP A 338 -0.60 -2.56 10.42
N THR A 339 0.16 -3.63 10.08
CA THR A 339 0.45 -4.72 11.02
C THR A 339 1.23 -4.21 12.24
N PHE A 340 2.20 -3.32 12.05
CA PHE A 340 2.94 -2.74 13.17
C PHE A 340 2.06 -1.78 14.01
N ILE A 341 1.21 -0.98 13.36
CA ILE A 341 0.24 -0.11 14.05
C ILE A 341 -0.77 -0.93 14.86
N ASP A 342 -1.26 -2.05 14.33
CA ASP A 342 -2.12 -2.97 15.06
C ASP A 342 -1.41 -3.55 16.29
N ALA A 343 -0.14 -3.92 16.16
CA ALA A 343 0.66 -4.37 17.29
C ALA A 343 0.85 -3.27 18.36
N LEU A 344 0.99 -1.99 17.97
CA LEU A 344 0.99 -0.85 18.92
C LEU A 344 -0.37 -0.71 19.64
N ARG A 345 -1.49 -0.91 18.93
CA ARG A 345 -2.84 -0.91 19.54
C ARG A 345 -2.99 -2.03 20.57
N VAL A 346 -2.59 -3.24 20.19
CA VAL A 346 -2.60 -4.41 21.10
C VAL A 346 -1.74 -4.15 22.33
N ALA A 347 -0.51 -3.66 22.17
CA ALA A 347 0.39 -3.38 23.28
C ALA A 347 -0.16 -2.28 24.22
N ARG A 348 -0.77 -1.23 23.68
CA ARG A 348 -1.44 -0.19 24.46
C ARG A 348 -2.55 -0.78 25.34
N ASP A 349 -3.39 -1.62 24.75
CA ASP A 349 -4.54 -2.21 25.42
C ASP A 349 -4.09 -3.34 26.41
N ALA A 350 -3.06 -4.09 26.06
CA ALA A 350 -2.44 -5.08 26.95
C ALA A 350 -1.85 -4.42 28.23
N ASP A 351 -1.21 -3.25 28.09
CA ASP A 351 -0.67 -2.52 29.25
C ASP A 351 -1.76 -1.97 30.18
N ARG A 352 -3.00 -1.82 29.73
CA ARG A 352 -4.16 -1.52 30.58
C ARG A 352 -4.59 -2.74 31.41
N LEU A 353 -4.47 -3.94 30.83
CA LEU A 353 -4.81 -5.20 31.52
C LEU A 353 -3.70 -5.68 32.47
N GLY A 354 -2.45 -5.31 32.20
CA GLY A 354 -1.28 -5.75 32.97
C GLY A 354 0.02 -5.30 32.30
N THR A 355 0.82 -6.27 31.87
CA THR A 355 2.09 -6.00 31.17
C THR A 355 2.12 -6.76 29.86
N THR A 356 2.46 -6.07 28.77
CA THR A 356 2.62 -6.67 27.47
C THR A 356 3.68 -7.78 27.50
N ARG A 357 3.34 -8.97 26.98
CA ARG A 357 4.28 -10.06 26.70
C ARG A 357 4.62 -10.07 25.22
N VAL A 358 5.89 -10.01 24.90
CA VAL A 358 6.43 -10.23 23.55
C VAL A 358 6.93 -11.66 23.39
N MET A 359 7.06 -12.11 22.16
CA MET A 359 7.69 -13.40 21.84
C MET A 359 9.19 -13.34 22.14
N ASP A 360 9.73 -14.39 22.76
CA ASP A 360 11.16 -14.48 23.07
C ASP A 360 12.00 -14.82 21.83
N ASN A 361 13.33 -14.87 22.01
CA ASN A 361 14.26 -15.16 20.92
C ASN A 361 14.06 -16.53 20.29
N ARG A 362 13.72 -17.56 21.08
CA ARG A 362 13.45 -18.91 20.57
C ARG A 362 12.18 -18.94 19.74
N GLU A 363 11.11 -18.40 20.30
CA GLU A 363 9.78 -18.32 19.68
C GLU A 363 9.85 -17.55 18.34
N ARG A 364 10.54 -16.41 18.34
CA ARG A 364 10.75 -15.59 17.16
C ARG A 364 11.56 -16.32 16.09
N THR A 365 12.72 -16.94 16.47
CA THR A 365 13.60 -17.61 15.54
C THR A 365 12.91 -18.78 14.85
N PHE A 366 12.05 -19.50 15.57
CA PHE A 366 11.25 -20.56 14.98
C PHE A 366 10.41 -20.05 13.79
N ILE A 367 9.66 -18.97 14.00
CA ILE A 367 8.81 -18.39 12.95
C ILE A 367 9.65 -17.84 11.79
N GLU A 368 10.76 -17.15 12.07
CA GLU A 368 11.64 -16.57 11.03
C GLU A 368 12.23 -17.64 10.10
N THR A 369 12.48 -18.85 10.60
CA THR A 369 13.13 -19.95 9.87
C THR A 369 12.14 -20.98 9.32
N TRP A 370 10.86 -20.89 9.68
CA TRP A 370 9.87 -21.87 9.26
C TRP A 370 9.49 -21.70 7.78
N GLU A 371 9.59 -22.79 7.02
CA GLU A 371 9.35 -22.81 5.56
C GLU A 371 7.95 -22.32 5.16
N ALA A 372 6.94 -22.63 5.98
CA ALA A 372 5.57 -22.22 5.73
C ALA A 372 5.42 -20.70 5.69
N GLU A 373 6.13 -19.97 6.53
CA GLU A 373 6.09 -18.51 6.56
C GLU A 373 6.92 -17.87 5.43
N ALA A 374 7.99 -18.51 4.99
CA ALA A 374 8.70 -18.10 3.77
C ALA A 374 7.80 -18.17 2.52
N TYR A 375 6.93 -19.17 2.44
CA TYR A 375 5.93 -19.30 1.38
C TYR A 375 4.87 -18.19 1.44
N ARG A 376 4.34 -17.86 2.63
CA ARG A 376 3.36 -16.75 2.81
C ARG A 376 3.95 -15.40 2.37
N LYS A 377 5.21 -15.12 2.74
CA LYS A 377 5.93 -13.90 2.28
C LYS A 377 6.04 -13.85 0.77
N LYS A 378 6.38 -14.96 0.11
CA LYS A 378 6.51 -15.03 -1.35
C LYS A 378 5.19 -14.74 -2.07
N ILE A 379 4.06 -15.24 -1.57
CA ILE A 379 2.73 -14.94 -2.13
C ILE A 379 2.37 -13.47 -1.94
N ALA A 380 2.65 -12.90 -0.77
CA ALA A 380 2.31 -11.52 -0.45
C ALA A 380 3.06 -10.49 -1.31
N ILE A 381 4.27 -10.82 -1.80
CA ILE A 381 5.08 -9.94 -2.66
C ILE A 381 4.53 -9.90 -4.10
N GLY A 382 3.86 -10.96 -4.57
CA GLY A 382 3.36 -11.05 -5.94
C GLY A 382 4.46 -11.09 -7.03
N GLU A 383 4.04 -11.06 -8.29
CA GLU A 383 4.95 -10.94 -9.44
C GLU A 383 5.13 -9.47 -9.84
N THR A 384 6.35 -9.07 -10.19
CA THR A 384 6.63 -7.75 -10.80
C THR A 384 5.91 -7.64 -12.15
N LYS A 385 5.07 -6.62 -12.30
CA LYS A 385 4.26 -6.44 -13.51
C LYS A 385 4.51 -5.06 -14.12
N GLY A 386 4.90 -5.05 -15.40
CA GLY A 386 5.04 -3.83 -16.20
C GLY A 386 6.38 -3.11 -16.07
N ARG A 387 6.62 -2.21 -17.02
CA ARG A 387 7.88 -1.47 -17.24
C ARG A 387 8.12 -0.39 -16.18
N MET A 388 7.06 0.05 -15.51
CA MET A 388 7.09 1.09 -14.48
C MET A 388 6.78 0.53 -13.09
N HIS A 389 6.99 -0.77 -12.90
CA HIS A 389 6.64 -1.43 -11.63
C HIS A 389 7.24 -0.71 -10.43
N ALA A 390 6.37 -0.41 -9.45
CA ALA A 390 6.67 0.28 -8.19
C ALA A 390 7.28 1.70 -8.32
N LYS A 391 7.42 2.26 -9.52
CA LYS A 391 7.83 3.66 -9.68
C LYS A 391 6.71 4.59 -9.24
N VAL A 392 7.07 5.62 -8.49
CA VAL A 392 6.15 6.65 -8.00
C VAL A 392 6.11 7.80 -9.00
N VAL A 393 4.96 8.02 -9.62
CA VAL A 393 4.77 8.97 -10.71
C VAL A 393 3.77 10.06 -10.33
N MET A 394 4.19 11.32 -10.28
CA MET A 394 3.29 12.44 -10.02
C MET A 394 2.96 13.16 -11.34
N VAL A 395 1.66 13.23 -11.67
CA VAL A 395 1.14 13.89 -12.89
C VAL A 395 0.27 15.08 -12.51
N THR A 396 0.60 16.29 -12.96
CA THR A 396 -0.21 17.48 -12.74
C THR A 396 -1.29 17.66 -13.81
N GLY A 397 -2.47 18.21 -13.43
CA GLY A 397 -3.61 18.30 -14.32
C GLY A 397 -4.14 16.93 -14.74
N ALA A 398 -4.15 15.98 -13.79
CA ALA A 398 -4.41 14.56 -14.06
C ALA A 398 -5.86 14.12 -13.86
N ALA A 399 -6.77 15.02 -13.50
CA ALA A 399 -8.19 14.69 -13.38
C ALA A 399 -8.87 14.43 -14.75
N GLN A 400 -8.27 14.89 -15.85
CA GLN A 400 -8.84 14.75 -17.20
C GLN A 400 -7.76 14.86 -18.31
N GLY A 401 -8.17 14.68 -19.55
CA GLY A 401 -7.36 14.96 -20.74
C GLY A 401 -6.10 14.12 -20.87
N PHE A 402 -5.00 14.72 -21.35
CA PHE A 402 -3.71 14.02 -21.46
C PHE A 402 -3.20 13.56 -20.10
N GLY A 403 -3.34 14.37 -19.05
CA GLY A 403 -2.84 14.03 -17.71
C GLY A 403 -3.48 12.75 -17.17
N LEU A 404 -4.79 12.61 -17.27
CA LEU A 404 -5.50 11.39 -16.89
C LEU A 404 -5.08 10.19 -17.76
N GLY A 405 -5.03 10.39 -19.09
CA GLY A 405 -4.62 9.31 -20.00
C GLY A 405 -3.17 8.85 -19.78
N ILE A 406 -2.27 9.76 -19.39
CA ILE A 406 -0.89 9.44 -19.00
C ILE A 406 -0.89 8.62 -17.70
N ALA A 407 -1.61 9.08 -16.65
CA ALA A 407 -1.73 8.38 -15.39
C ALA A 407 -2.27 6.96 -15.59
N GLN A 408 -3.36 6.79 -16.35
CA GLN A 408 -3.93 5.49 -16.71
C GLN A 408 -2.95 4.58 -17.46
N GLY A 409 -2.19 5.15 -18.41
CA GLY A 409 -1.20 4.40 -19.18
C GLY A 409 -0.05 3.90 -18.32
N LEU A 410 0.46 4.74 -17.42
CA LEU A 410 1.58 4.38 -16.54
C LEU A 410 1.13 3.43 -15.42
N ALA A 411 -0.09 3.54 -14.92
CA ALA A 411 -0.66 2.57 -13.97
C ALA A 411 -0.76 1.16 -14.57
N ARG A 412 -1.13 1.02 -15.86
CA ARG A 412 -1.10 -0.28 -16.58
C ARG A 412 0.30 -0.88 -16.66
N GLU A 413 1.32 -0.05 -16.66
CA GLU A 413 2.74 -0.46 -16.63
C GLU A 413 3.26 -0.68 -15.18
N GLY A 414 2.36 -0.68 -14.19
CA GLY A 414 2.68 -1.00 -12.79
C GLY A 414 3.18 0.17 -11.95
N ALA A 415 3.06 1.41 -12.42
CA ALA A 415 3.42 2.59 -11.62
C ALA A 415 2.38 2.87 -10.53
N HIS A 416 2.84 3.43 -9.40
CA HIS A 416 2.01 4.15 -8.44
C HIS A 416 1.80 5.57 -8.94
N VAL A 417 0.58 5.94 -9.35
CA VAL A 417 0.30 7.22 -9.99
C VAL A 417 -0.40 8.19 -9.05
N ILE A 418 0.15 9.40 -8.95
CA ILE A 418 -0.43 10.48 -8.17
C ILE A 418 -1.12 11.45 -9.12
N LEU A 419 -2.45 11.53 -9.03
CA LEU A 419 -3.29 12.44 -9.78
C LEU A 419 -3.33 13.79 -9.05
N ALA A 420 -2.42 14.69 -9.43
CA ALA A 420 -2.34 16.03 -8.85
C ALA A 420 -3.19 17.00 -9.67
N ASP A 421 -4.27 17.52 -9.10
CA ASP A 421 -5.19 18.44 -9.80
C ASP A 421 -5.80 19.47 -8.85
N VAL A 422 -6.23 20.61 -9.39
CA VAL A 422 -7.02 21.60 -8.67
C VAL A 422 -8.45 21.09 -8.42
N ASN A 423 -8.98 20.29 -9.34
CA ASN A 423 -10.25 19.57 -9.19
C ASN A 423 -10.05 18.24 -8.47
N ILE A 424 -9.93 18.32 -7.14
CA ILE A 424 -9.66 17.15 -6.31
C ILE A 424 -10.78 16.10 -6.38
N ASP A 425 -12.04 16.52 -6.51
CA ASP A 425 -13.17 15.60 -6.51
C ASP A 425 -13.14 14.68 -7.74
N LEU A 426 -12.87 15.23 -8.92
CA LEU A 426 -12.71 14.44 -10.13
C LEU A 426 -11.43 13.58 -10.08
N ALA A 427 -10.31 14.13 -9.58
CA ALA A 427 -9.07 13.37 -9.42
C ALA A 427 -9.27 12.18 -8.47
N GLN A 428 -10.06 12.34 -7.40
CA GLN A 428 -10.36 11.27 -6.45
C GLN A 428 -11.17 10.15 -7.12
N ILE A 429 -12.21 10.47 -7.87
CA ILE A 429 -13.01 9.48 -8.62
C ILE A 429 -12.13 8.67 -9.57
N GLU A 430 -11.24 9.32 -10.32
CA GLU A 430 -10.36 8.64 -11.27
C GLU A 430 -9.26 7.82 -10.55
N ALA A 431 -8.75 8.27 -9.41
CA ALA A 431 -7.81 7.50 -8.59
C ALA A 431 -8.48 6.24 -8.03
N GLU A 432 -9.71 6.32 -7.54
CA GLU A 432 -10.48 5.16 -7.05
C GLU A 432 -10.71 4.12 -8.16
N ARG A 433 -11.04 4.57 -9.38
CA ARG A 433 -11.15 3.66 -10.54
C ARG A 433 -9.83 2.94 -10.85
N LEU A 434 -8.70 3.65 -10.75
CA LEU A 434 -7.39 3.03 -10.96
C LEU A 434 -7.05 2.04 -9.86
N VAL A 435 -7.42 2.32 -8.62
CA VAL A 435 -7.26 1.39 -7.49
C VAL A 435 -8.15 0.15 -7.68
N GLU A 436 -9.38 0.32 -8.15
CA GLU A 436 -10.28 -0.81 -8.45
C GLU A 436 -9.70 -1.75 -9.53
N ILE A 437 -9.06 -1.19 -10.55
CA ILE A 437 -8.49 -1.96 -11.68
C ILE A 437 -7.13 -2.58 -11.34
N HIS A 438 -6.26 -1.85 -10.66
CA HIS A 438 -4.83 -2.20 -10.48
C HIS A 438 -4.46 -2.59 -9.05
N GLY A 439 -5.41 -2.50 -8.11
CA GLY A 439 -5.23 -2.87 -6.72
C GLY A 439 -4.86 -1.69 -5.79
N PRO A 440 -4.86 -1.96 -4.48
CA PRO A 440 -4.58 -0.95 -3.45
C PRO A 440 -3.22 -0.27 -3.65
N GLY A 441 -3.22 1.06 -3.53
CA GLY A 441 -2.00 1.87 -3.67
C GLY A 441 -1.54 2.11 -5.11
N ALA A 442 -2.25 1.61 -6.13
CA ALA A 442 -1.92 1.91 -7.53
C ALA A 442 -2.11 3.39 -7.89
N ALA A 443 -3.01 4.08 -7.22
CA ALA A 443 -3.25 5.51 -7.46
C ALA A 443 -3.61 6.27 -6.17
N MET A 444 -3.34 7.59 -6.18
CA MET A 444 -3.71 8.54 -5.14
C MET A 444 -4.05 9.89 -5.77
N ALA A 445 -5.06 10.58 -5.27
CA ALA A 445 -5.36 11.96 -5.66
C ALA A 445 -4.81 12.97 -4.65
N VAL A 446 -4.24 14.07 -5.15
CA VAL A 446 -3.80 15.19 -4.32
C VAL A 446 -4.26 16.51 -4.91
N LYS A 447 -4.76 17.43 -4.05
CA LYS A 447 -5.14 18.77 -4.48
C LYS A 447 -3.89 19.60 -4.71
N VAL A 448 -3.68 20.07 -5.93
CA VAL A 448 -2.54 20.92 -6.30
C VAL A 448 -3.01 22.04 -7.24
N ASN A 449 -2.79 23.28 -6.83
CA ASN A 449 -2.77 24.42 -7.72
C ASN A 449 -1.32 24.67 -8.16
N VAL A 450 -0.99 24.37 -9.41
CA VAL A 450 0.38 24.49 -9.92
C VAL A 450 0.93 25.91 -9.91
N ALA A 451 0.07 26.94 -9.93
CA ALA A 451 0.46 28.34 -9.86
C ALA A 451 0.85 28.83 -8.45
N ASP A 452 0.64 27.98 -7.43
CA ASP A 452 0.85 28.25 -6.01
C ASP A 452 1.91 27.31 -5.43
N GLU A 453 3.03 27.86 -4.99
CA GLU A 453 4.17 27.12 -4.45
C GLU A 453 3.79 26.31 -3.18
N GLU A 454 3.01 26.94 -2.28
CA GLU A 454 2.61 26.28 -1.04
C GLU A 454 1.68 25.08 -1.29
N SER A 455 0.74 25.25 -2.25
CA SER A 455 -0.11 24.14 -2.68
C SER A 455 0.69 22.96 -3.27
N GLN A 456 1.75 23.23 -4.03
CA GLN A 456 2.63 22.18 -4.55
C GLN A 456 3.42 21.46 -3.44
N LYS A 457 3.96 22.20 -2.47
CA LYS A 457 4.64 21.63 -1.29
C LYS A 457 3.71 20.76 -0.45
N GLN A 458 2.50 21.21 -0.19
CA GLN A 458 1.49 20.43 0.55
C GLN A 458 1.07 19.16 -0.20
N GLY A 459 0.92 19.23 -1.52
CA GLY A 459 0.69 18.07 -2.36
C GLY A 459 1.83 17.07 -2.27
N LEU A 460 3.07 17.53 -2.42
CA LEU A 460 4.27 16.69 -2.30
C LEU A 460 4.39 16.06 -0.90
N ALA A 461 4.13 16.80 0.17
CA ALA A 461 4.20 16.26 1.54
C ALA A 461 3.30 15.03 1.72
N LYS A 462 2.08 15.04 1.14
CA LYS A 462 1.18 13.88 1.15
C LYS A 462 1.76 12.69 0.36
N VAL A 463 2.39 12.95 -0.78
CA VAL A 463 3.05 11.91 -1.58
C VAL A 463 4.20 11.28 -0.81
N LEU A 464 5.03 12.10 -0.16
CA LEU A 464 6.15 11.60 0.65
C LEU A 464 5.69 10.77 1.85
N ALA A 465 4.59 11.15 2.48
CA ALA A 465 4.00 10.36 3.57
C ALA A 465 3.49 8.98 3.09
N ALA A 466 2.92 8.91 1.88
CA ALA A 466 2.33 7.69 1.34
C ALA A 466 3.32 6.79 0.59
N TYR A 467 4.29 7.37 -0.13
CA TYR A 467 5.19 6.61 -1.04
C TYR A 467 6.68 6.87 -0.79
N GLY A 468 7.03 7.79 0.09
CA GLY A 468 8.40 8.12 0.48
C GLY A 468 9.19 8.95 -0.54
N GLY A 469 8.74 9.11 -1.77
CA GLY A 469 9.47 9.87 -2.80
C GLY A 469 8.75 9.93 -4.14
N VAL A 470 9.47 10.39 -5.18
CA VAL A 470 8.98 10.51 -6.57
C VAL A 470 10.06 10.07 -7.54
N ASP A 471 9.72 9.21 -8.50
CA ASP A 471 10.64 8.71 -9.53
C ASP A 471 10.48 9.44 -10.86
N LEU A 472 9.25 9.84 -11.19
CA LEU A 472 8.90 10.59 -12.40
C LEU A 472 7.92 11.71 -12.05
N PHE A 473 8.25 12.92 -12.45
CA PHE A 473 7.34 14.07 -12.41
C PHE A 473 6.90 14.46 -13.81
N VAL A 474 5.60 14.38 -14.08
CA VAL A 474 4.99 14.81 -15.34
C VAL A 474 4.28 16.15 -15.14
N SER A 475 4.89 17.23 -15.60
CA SER A 475 4.30 18.56 -15.60
C SER A 475 3.36 18.72 -16.80
N ASN A 476 2.09 18.38 -16.61
CA ASN A 476 1.08 18.38 -17.67
C ASN A 476 0.05 19.51 -17.54
N ALA A 477 -0.22 20.02 -16.33
CA ALA A 477 -1.23 21.07 -16.11
C ALA A 477 -1.02 22.25 -17.06
N GLY A 478 -2.08 22.62 -17.78
CA GLY A 478 -2.01 23.72 -18.73
C GLY A 478 -3.40 24.19 -19.19
N ILE A 479 -3.49 25.46 -19.50
CA ILE A 479 -4.70 26.12 -19.98
C ILE A 479 -4.41 26.96 -21.22
N ALA A 480 -5.42 27.24 -22.00
CA ALA A 480 -5.37 28.15 -23.16
C ALA A 480 -6.47 29.19 -23.08
N ARG A 481 -6.18 30.40 -23.56
CA ARG A 481 -7.11 31.52 -23.74
C ARG A 481 -6.85 32.14 -25.10
N ALA A 482 -7.79 31.94 -26.03
CA ALA A 482 -7.64 32.40 -27.41
C ALA A 482 -8.23 33.82 -27.59
N ALA A 483 -7.39 34.76 -28.06
CA ALA A 483 -7.79 36.10 -28.45
C ALA A 483 -6.77 36.70 -29.45
N SER A 484 -7.13 37.82 -30.11
CA SER A 484 -6.14 38.59 -30.86
C SER A 484 -5.22 39.36 -29.90
N VAL A 485 -4.06 39.80 -30.39
CA VAL A 485 -3.09 40.53 -29.55
C VAL A 485 -3.65 41.81 -28.95
N THR A 486 -4.58 42.45 -29.67
CA THR A 486 -5.22 43.73 -29.24
C THR A 486 -6.43 43.54 -28.34
N GLU A 487 -6.97 42.33 -28.26
CA GLU A 487 -8.18 42.00 -27.49
C GLU A 487 -7.90 41.11 -26.28
N GLN A 488 -6.69 40.55 -26.17
CA GLN A 488 -6.32 39.69 -25.04
C GLN A 488 -6.40 40.45 -23.73
N ARG A 489 -7.19 39.94 -22.81
CA ARG A 489 -7.24 40.48 -21.44
C ARG A 489 -5.92 40.16 -20.71
N ILE A 490 -5.44 41.11 -19.94
CA ILE A 490 -4.19 40.97 -19.17
C ILE A 490 -4.31 39.80 -18.17
N GLU A 491 -5.48 39.71 -17.50
CA GLU A 491 -5.74 38.66 -16.51
C GLU A 491 -5.67 37.25 -17.12
N ASP A 492 -6.13 37.09 -18.38
CA ASP A 492 -6.07 35.81 -19.11
C ASP A 492 -4.62 35.48 -19.54
N PHE A 493 -3.85 36.49 -19.93
CA PHE A 493 -2.41 36.33 -20.23
C PHE A 493 -1.64 35.95 -18.97
N ASP A 494 -1.88 36.64 -17.85
CA ASP A 494 -1.23 36.37 -16.57
C ASP A 494 -1.58 34.96 -16.05
N LEU A 495 -2.85 34.56 -16.16
CA LEU A 495 -3.31 33.25 -15.75
C LEU A 495 -2.64 32.14 -16.58
N VAL A 496 -2.56 32.28 -17.92
CA VAL A 496 -1.87 31.31 -18.79
C VAL A 496 -0.40 31.22 -18.41
N THR A 497 0.26 32.35 -18.17
CA THR A 497 1.67 32.41 -17.77
C THR A 497 1.87 31.76 -16.39
N ALA A 498 1.00 32.06 -15.43
CA ALA A 498 1.08 31.52 -14.08
C ALA A 498 0.92 29.98 -14.06
N VAL A 499 -0.01 29.45 -14.84
CA VAL A 499 -0.28 28.00 -14.87
C VAL A 499 0.76 27.25 -15.71
N ASN A 500 0.97 27.69 -16.97
CA ASN A 500 1.74 26.89 -17.93
C ASN A 500 3.27 27.04 -17.77
N TYR A 501 3.75 28.23 -17.41
CA TYR A 501 5.17 28.55 -17.36
C TYR A 501 5.71 28.59 -15.92
N LYS A 502 5.13 29.47 -15.07
CA LYS A 502 5.53 29.55 -13.66
C LYS A 502 5.19 28.23 -12.92
N GLY A 503 4.06 27.60 -13.22
CA GLY A 503 3.65 26.33 -12.61
C GLY A 503 4.64 25.20 -12.88
N TYR A 504 5.20 25.12 -14.08
CA TYR A 504 6.27 24.16 -14.41
C TYR A 504 7.54 24.44 -13.58
N PHE A 505 7.99 25.68 -13.53
CA PHE A 505 9.14 26.08 -12.70
C PHE A 505 8.92 25.71 -11.22
N LEU A 506 7.78 26.04 -10.65
CA LEU A 506 7.46 25.73 -9.26
C LEU A 506 7.43 24.22 -9.00
N GLY A 507 6.91 23.43 -9.95
CA GLY A 507 6.90 21.98 -9.88
C GLY A 507 8.31 21.40 -9.81
N VAL A 508 9.17 21.81 -10.74
CA VAL A 508 10.57 21.38 -10.74
C VAL A 508 11.28 21.78 -9.45
N ARG A 509 11.14 23.04 -9.04
CA ARG A 509 11.70 23.56 -7.78
C ARG A 509 11.28 22.76 -6.55
N THR A 510 10.05 22.26 -6.54
CA THR A 510 9.50 21.50 -5.41
C THR A 510 9.96 20.03 -5.42
N ILE A 511 10.03 19.40 -6.60
CA ILE A 511 10.30 17.96 -6.75
C ILE A 511 11.80 17.63 -6.82
N ALA A 512 12.60 18.46 -7.48
CA ALA A 512 14.02 18.18 -7.73
C ALA A 512 14.84 17.89 -6.45
N PRO A 513 14.64 18.57 -5.30
CA PRO A 513 15.36 18.23 -4.07
C PRO A 513 15.09 16.79 -3.57
N VAL A 514 13.86 16.28 -3.77
CA VAL A 514 13.49 14.90 -3.38
C VAL A 514 14.21 13.88 -4.28
N MET A 515 14.20 14.11 -5.58
CA MET A 515 14.88 13.24 -6.55
C MET A 515 16.40 13.25 -6.33
N ALA A 516 16.99 14.42 -6.08
CA ALA A 516 18.41 14.57 -5.76
C ALA A 516 18.80 13.79 -4.48
N ALA A 517 18.00 13.88 -3.43
CA ALA A 517 18.23 13.13 -2.21
C ALA A 517 18.13 11.59 -2.42
N GLN A 518 17.25 11.14 -3.32
CA GLN A 518 17.19 9.72 -3.71
C GLN A 518 18.41 9.29 -4.51
N HIS A 519 18.88 10.14 -5.44
CA HIS A 519 20.08 9.89 -6.25
C HIS A 519 21.36 9.85 -5.40
N GLU A 520 21.49 10.70 -4.38
CA GLU A 520 22.65 10.69 -3.47
C GLU A 520 22.84 9.32 -2.81
N ILE A 521 21.77 8.62 -2.49
CA ILE A 521 21.81 7.27 -1.91
C ILE A 521 21.93 6.18 -2.97
N ARG A 522 21.35 6.41 -4.16
CA ARG A 522 21.37 5.48 -5.29
C ARG A 522 21.89 6.16 -6.55
N PRO A 523 23.21 6.43 -6.60
CA PRO A 523 23.84 7.13 -7.74
C PRO A 523 23.81 6.31 -9.04
N ASP A 524 23.45 5.04 -8.96
CA ASP A 524 23.21 4.15 -10.10
C ASP A 524 21.86 4.36 -10.79
N LEU A 525 20.93 5.12 -10.18
CA LEU A 525 19.59 5.38 -10.70
C LEU A 525 19.45 6.83 -11.18
N LEU A 526 18.73 7.00 -12.29
CA LEU A 526 18.30 8.31 -12.79
C LEU A 526 16.81 8.52 -12.54
N PHE A 527 16.45 9.79 -12.36
CA PHE A 527 15.08 10.26 -12.16
C PHE A 527 14.65 11.13 -13.33
N ASP A 528 13.34 11.28 -13.54
CA ASP A 528 12.83 11.94 -14.72
C ASP A 528 11.85 13.08 -14.38
N ILE A 529 12.04 14.21 -15.07
CA ILE A 529 11.07 15.29 -15.15
C ILE A 529 10.68 15.45 -16.62
N VAL A 530 9.38 15.32 -16.91
CA VAL A 530 8.84 15.41 -18.26
C VAL A 530 7.78 16.52 -18.32
N GLU A 531 8.05 17.57 -19.10
CA GLU A 531 7.03 18.58 -19.42
C GLU A 531 6.14 18.08 -20.57
N ILE A 532 4.82 18.06 -20.39
CA ILE A 532 3.89 17.95 -21.51
C ILE A 532 3.71 19.33 -22.11
N ASN A 533 4.56 19.60 -23.10
CA ASN A 533 4.60 20.85 -23.81
C ASN A 533 3.49 20.91 -24.90
N SER A 534 3.79 21.26 -26.13
CA SER A 534 2.87 21.29 -27.27
C SER A 534 3.66 21.48 -28.57
N LYS A 535 3.08 21.07 -29.70
CA LYS A 535 3.56 21.56 -31.01
C LYS A 535 3.61 23.10 -31.07
N SER A 536 2.78 23.80 -30.29
CA SER A 536 2.80 25.27 -30.19
C SER A 536 3.99 25.84 -29.41
N GLY A 537 4.83 25.00 -28.83
CA GLY A 537 6.17 25.36 -28.33
C GLY A 537 7.27 25.24 -29.40
N LEU A 538 6.96 24.63 -30.55
CA LEU A 538 7.87 24.45 -31.69
C LEU A 538 7.58 25.45 -32.82
N GLU A 539 6.33 25.94 -32.90
CA GLU A 539 5.90 26.91 -33.90
C GLU A 539 4.92 27.94 -33.32
N GLY A 540 4.96 29.17 -33.85
CA GLY A 540 4.01 30.24 -33.45
C GLY A 540 2.58 29.91 -33.82
N SER A 541 1.60 30.48 -33.07
CA SER A 541 0.17 30.27 -33.30
C SER A 541 -0.58 31.59 -33.24
N THR A 542 -1.28 31.95 -34.33
CA THR A 542 -2.16 33.14 -34.33
C THR A 542 -3.27 32.99 -33.31
N ARG A 543 -3.70 34.13 -32.69
CA ARG A 543 -4.79 34.20 -31.69
C ARG A 543 -4.64 33.23 -30.50
N ASN A 544 -3.41 32.75 -30.24
CA ASN A 544 -3.09 31.87 -29.12
C ASN A 544 -1.66 32.12 -28.62
N PHE A 545 -1.19 33.34 -28.72
CA PHE A 545 0.20 33.74 -28.48
C PHE A 545 0.61 33.55 -27.00
N ALA A 546 -0.28 33.79 -26.04
CA ALA A 546 0.01 33.58 -24.62
C ALA A 546 0.34 32.10 -24.33
N TYR A 547 -0.47 31.19 -24.88
CA TYR A 547 -0.21 29.74 -24.79
C TYR A 547 1.08 29.34 -25.51
N SER A 548 1.27 29.78 -26.79
CA SER A 548 2.48 29.47 -27.53
C SER A 548 3.71 30.03 -26.83
N GLY A 549 3.68 31.30 -26.38
CA GLY A 549 4.76 31.90 -25.62
C GLY A 549 5.13 31.15 -24.35
N SER A 550 4.13 30.69 -23.59
CA SER A 550 4.37 29.87 -22.40
C SER A 550 5.02 28.52 -22.74
N LYS A 551 4.65 27.88 -23.88
CA LYS A 551 5.21 26.60 -24.31
C LYS A 551 6.61 26.73 -24.92
N PHE A 552 6.92 27.80 -25.67
CA PHE A 552 8.28 28.16 -26.07
C PHE A 552 9.18 28.38 -24.85
N GLY A 553 8.69 29.14 -23.85
CA GLY A 553 9.41 29.34 -22.59
C GLY A 553 9.64 28.04 -21.84
N GLY A 554 8.68 27.11 -21.85
CA GLY A 554 8.79 25.79 -21.23
C GLY A 554 9.95 24.97 -21.81
N ILE A 555 10.16 24.98 -23.15
CA ILE A 555 11.31 24.32 -23.78
C ILE A 555 12.64 24.96 -23.31
N GLY A 556 12.70 26.29 -23.19
CA GLY A 556 13.86 26.98 -22.65
C GLY A 556 14.14 26.60 -21.18
N LEU A 557 13.11 26.48 -20.35
CA LEU A 557 13.24 25.96 -18.97
C LEU A 557 13.72 24.51 -18.95
N THR A 558 13.16 23.65 -19.81
CA THR A 558 13.56 22.23 -19.93
C THR A 558 15.06 22.09 -20.21
N GLN A 559 15.59 22.86 -21.17
CA GLN A 559 17.02 22.84 -21.50
C GLN A 559 17.88 23.33 -20.33
N SER A 560 17.46 24.42 -19.66
CA SER A 560 18.19 24.99 -18.52
C SER A 560 18.20 24.04 -17.33
N PHE A 561 17.05 23.46 -16.99
CA PHE A 561 16.93 22.48 -15.91
C PHE A 561 17.71 21.20 -16.20
N ALA A 562 17.73 20.73 -17.46
CA ALA A 562 18.50 19.57 -17.86
C ALA A 562 20.00 19.76 -17.60
N LEU A 563 20.54 20.93 -17.94
CA LEU A 563 21.96 21.27 -17.70
C LEU A 563 22.27 21.37 -16.20
N GLU A 564 21.36 21.94 -15.41
CA GLU A 564 21.58 22.17 -13.98
C GLU A 564 21.38 20.88 -13.14
N LEU A 565 20.38 20.05 -13.48
CA LEU A 565 19.96 18.94 -12.62
C LEU A 565 20.59 17.59 -12.95
N ILE A 566 21.29 17.46 -14.09
CA ILE A 566 21.88 16.17 -14.48
C ILE A 566 22.96 15.70 -13.51
N GLU A 567 23.72 16.61 -12.89
CA GLU A 567 24.70 16.27 -11.85
C GLU A 567 24.04 15.69 -10.58
N SER A 568 22.74 15.98 -10.38
CA SER A 568 21.91 15.40 -9.33
C SER A 568 21.14 14.15 -9.79
N GLY A 569 21.51 13.54 -10.90
CA GLY A 569 20.88 12.34 -11.43
C GLY A 569 19.47 12.53 -11.99
N ILE A 570 19.11 13.75 -12.40
CA ILE A 570 17.76 14.07 -12.88
C ILE A 570 17.82 14.44 -14.37
N LYS A 571 17.16 13.65 -15.21
CA LYS A 571 16.92 13.97 -16.62
C LYS A 571 15.69 14.87 -16.74
N VAL A 572 15.76 15.89 -17.57
CA VAL A 572 14.63 16.80 -17.82
C VAL A 572 14.39 16.89 -19.32
N ASN A 573 13.20 16.50 -19.77
CA ASN A 573 12.81 16.50 -21.18
C ASN A 573 11.39 17.05 -21.34
N ALA A 574 11.05 17.47 -22.56
CA ALA A 574 9.70 17.88 -22.93
C ALA A 574 9.14 16.96 -24.03
N ILE A 575 7.87 16.64 -23.96
CA ILE A 575 7.11 16.04 -25.06
C ILE A 575 6.26 17.13 -25.67
N CYS A 576 6.24 17.24 -27.00
CA CYS A 576 5.48 18.22 -27.77
C CYS A 576 4.35 17.51 -28.55
N PRO A 577 3.19 17.20 -27.91
CA PRO A 577 2.09 16.52 -28.57
C PRO A 577 1.42 17.40 -29.64
N GLY A 578 0.84 16.74 -30.64
CA GLY A 578 -0.20 17.29 -31.49
C GLY A 578 -1.51 17.54 -30.72
N ASN A 579 -2.53 17.94 -31.43
CA ASN A 579 -3.82 18.26 -30.84
C ASN A 579 -4.55 16.99 -30.38
N TYR A 580 -4.95 16.92 -29.10
CA TYR A 580 -5.88 15.92 -28.59
C TYR A 580 -7.31 16.41 -28.83
N LEU A 581 -7.80 16.19 -30.06
CA LEU A 581 -9.04 16.78 -30.56
C LEU A 581 -10.29 16.29 -29.79
N ASP A 582 -10.25 15.08 -29.23
CA ASP A 582 -11.32 14.50 -28.41
C ASP A 582 -11.20 14.87 -26.92
N GLY A 583 -10.08 15.47 -26.53
CA GLY A 583 -9.84 15.87 -25.14
C GLY A 583 -10.59 17.16 -24.76
N PRO A 584 -10.86 17.37 -23.45
CA PRO A 584 -11.70 18.46 -22.96
C PRO A 584 -11.16 19.86 -23.29
N LEU A 585 -9.84 20.04 -23.43
CA LEU A 585 -9.25 21.29 -23.88
C LEU A 585 -9.77 21.73 -25.24
N TRP A 586 -10.12 20.79 -26.11
CA TRP A 586 -10.66 21.04 -27.45
C TRP A 586 -12.15 20.91 -27.51
N SER A 587 -12.71 19.85 -26.94
CA SER A 587 -14.09 19.40 -27.18
C SER A 587 -15.13 19.95 -26.18
N ASP A 588 -14.71 20.60 -25.08
CA ASP A 588 -15.63 21.20 -24.12
C ASP A 588 -16.57 22.19 -24.85
N PRO A 589 -17.90 22.04 -24.74
CA PRO A 589 -18.86 22.79 -25.54
C PRO A 589 -18.94 24.27 -25.18
N GLU A 590 -18.50 24.67 -24.00
CA GLU A 590 -18.57 26.05 -23.53
C GLU A 590 -17.24 26.80 -23.64
N LYS A 591 -16.14 26.11 -23.27
CA LYS A 591 -14.80 26.69 -23.12
C LYS A 591 -13.70 25.97 -23.89
N GLY A 592 -14.02 24.94 -24.68
CA GLY A 592 -13.07 24.22 -25.51
C GLY A 592 -12.52 25.05 -26.67
N LEU A 593 -11.36 24.67 -27.20
CA LEU A 593 -10.70 25.42 -28.28
C LEU A 593 -11.53 25.43 -29.58
N PHE A 594 -12.33 24.40 -29.87
CA PHE A 594 -13.20 24.44 -31.04
C PHE A 594 -14.17 25.62 -31.00
N ILE A 595 -14.86 25.83 -29.88
CA ILE A 595 -15.81 26.95 -29.75
C ILE A 595 -15.06 28.28 -29.61
N GLN A 596 -13.93 28.33 -28.93
CA GLN A 596 -13.13 29.55 -28.84
C GLN A 596 -12.63 30.01 -30.22
N TYR A 597 -12.11 29.09 -31.04
CA TYR A 597 -11.59 29.37 -32.38
C TYR A 597 -12.69 29.73 -33.37
N LEU A 598 -13.88 29.11 -33.25
CA LEU A 598 -15.05 29.54 -34.02
C LEU A 598 -15.43 30.98 -33.70
N ARG A 599 -15.59 31.32 -32.42
CA ARG A 599 -15.93 32.68 -31.96
C ARG A 599 -14.87 33.73 -32.34
N ALA A 600 -13.61 33.36 -32.26
CA ALA A 600 -12.48 34.23 -32.62
C ALA A 600 -12.25 34.34 -34.14
N GLY A 601 -13.02 33.64 -34.99
CA GLY A 601 -12.83 33.63 -36.45
C GLY A 601 -11.44 33.13 -36.87
N LYS A 602 -10.85 32.19 -36.11
CA LYS A 602 -9.48 31.72 -36.37
C LYS A 602 -9.41 30.84 -37.63
N VAL A 603 -10.50 30.18 -37.99
CA VAL A 603 -10.62 29.35 -39.20
C VAL A 603 -11.49 30.10 -40.21
N PRO A 604 -10.89 30.59 -41.33
CA PRO A 604 -11.67 31.32 -42.32
C PRO A 604 -12.76 30.44 -42.93
N GLY A 605 -13.98 31.00 -42.98
CA GLY A 605 -15.14 30.31 -43.56
C GLY A 605 -15.81 29.28 -42.69
N ALA A 606 -15.31 28.97 -41.50
CA ALA A 606 -15.97 28.07 -40.58
C ALA A 606 -17.24 28.68 -40.02
N SER A 607 -18.34 27.90 -40.08
CA SER A 607 -19.66 28.26 -39.58
C SER A 607 -20.11 27.43 -38.37
N SER A 608 -19.40 26.34 -38.11
CA SER A 608 -19.69 25.38 -37.05
C SER A 608 -18.42 24.86 -36.36
N VAL A 609 -18.61 24.29 -35.16
CA VAL A 609 -17.54 23.56 -34.44
C VAL A 609 -17.01 22.40 -35.28
N GLY A 610 -17.88 21.73 -36.06
CA GLY A 610 -17.49 20.67 -37.00
C GLY A 610 -16.52 21.14 -38.08
N ASP A 611 -16.73 22.35 -38.63
CA ASP A 611 -15.82 22.92 -39.64
C ASP A 611 -14.43 23.20 -39.03
N VAL A 612 -14.39 23.71 -37.80
CA VAL A 612 -13.12 23.94 -37.08
C VAL A 612 -12.40 22.62 -36.82
N ARG A 613 -13.13 21.58 -36.40
CA ARG A 613 -12.57 20.23 -36.19
C ARG A 613 -11.98 19.66 -37.49
N ALA A 614 -12.76 19.64 -38.57
CA ALA A 614 -12.32 19.14 -39.87
C ALA A 614 -11.07 19.86 -40.38
N TYR A 615 -11.01 21.19 -40.21
CA TYR A 615 -9.82 21.98 -40.54
C TYR A 615 -8.56 21.53 -39.77
N TYR A 616 -8.69 21.27 -38.46
CA TYR A 616 -7.53 20.84 -37.67
C TYR A 616 -7.15 19.38 -37.92
N GLU A 617 -8.08 18.50 -38.20
CA GLU A 617 -7.83 17.12 -38.61
C GLU A 617 -7.10 17.06 -39.96
N SER A 618 -7.51 17.89 -40.95
CA SER A 618 -6.89 17.92 -42.28
C SER A 618 -5.43 18.41 -42.26
N LYS A 619 -5.02 19.09 -41.19
CA LYS A 619 -3.61 19.55 -41.04
C LYS A 619 -2.66 18.49 -40.52
N VAL A 620 -3.19 17.35 -40.06
CA VAL A 620 -2.35 16.26 -39.51
C VAL A 620 -2.11 15.22 -40.62
N PRO A 621 -0.89 15.01 -41.11
CA PRO A 621 -0.60 14.03 -42.15
C PRO A 621 -1.09 12.61 -41.84
N MET A 622 -1.06 12.20 -40.54
CA MET A 622 -1.58 10.91 -40.10
C MET A 622 -3.13 10.84 -40.01
N GLY A 623 -3.85 11.91 -40.36
CA GLY A 623 -5.32 11.95 -40.49
C GLY A 623 -6.09 11.83 -39.17
N ARG A 624 -5.47 12.03 -38.02
CA ARG A 624 -6.12 11.98 -36.68
C ARG A 624 -5.43 12.90 -35.67
N GLY A 625 -6.15 13.22 -34.61
CA GLY A 625 -5.56 13.88 -33.44
C GLY A 625 -4.56 12.98 -32.68
N CYS A 626 -3.70 13.60 -31.87
CA CYS A 626 -2.83 12.90 -30.92
C CYS A 626 -3.69 12.30 -29.79
N LEU A 627 -3.42 11.07 -29.43
CA LEU A 627 -4.11 10.36 -28.34
C LEU A 627 -3.21 10.24 -27.09
N PRO A 628 -3.78 10.08 -25.90
CA PRO A 628 -2.99 9.85 -24.68
C PRO A 628 -2.00 8.68 -24.81
N ALA A 629 -2.39 7.59 -25.49
CA ALA A 629 -1.50 6.45 -25.73
C ALA A 629 -0.25 6.77 -26.54
N ASP A 630 -0.30 7.77 -27.44
CA ASP A 630 0.88 8.23 -28.20
C ASP A 630 1.85 8.95 -27.27
N VAL A 631 1.33 9.75 -26.33
CA VAL A 631 2.12 10.47 -25.33
C VAL A 631 2.71 9.52 -24.30
N VAL A 632 1.93 8.52 -23.83
CA VAL A 632 2.42 7.48 -22.91
C VAL A 632 3.65 6.75 -23.47
N ARG A 633 3.62 6.36 -24.73
CA ARG A 633 4.80 5.72 -25.38
C ARG A 633 6.04 6.63 -25.37
N ALA A 634 5.85 7.93 -25.56
CA ALA A 634 6.95 8.90 -25.50
C ALA A 634 7.47 9.07 -24.05
N VAL A 635 6.59 9.10 -23.04
CA VAL A 635 7.00 9.12 -21.62
C VAL A 635 7.83 7.88 -21.30
N LEU A 636 7.34 6.68 -21.64
CA LEU A 636 8.05 5.43 -21.41
C LEU A 636 9.42 5.40 -22.10
N TYR A 637 9.50 5.88 -23.34
CA TYR A 637 10.77 6.01 -24.07
C TYR A 637 11.76 6.91 -23.30
N LEU A 638 11.33 8.10 -22.85
CA LEU A 638 12.21 9.04 -22.12
C LEU A 638 12.69 8.46 -20.79
N VAL A 639 11.85 7.72 -20.08
CA VAL A 639 12.21 7.07 -18.80
C VAL A 639 13.22 5.94 -19.02
N GLU A 640 13.05 5.14 -20.05
CA GLU A 640 13.95 4.02 -20.38
C GLU A 640 15.27 4.47 -20.98
N GLN A 641 15.28 5.62 -21.67
CA GLN A 641 16.47 6.17 -22.30
C GLN A 641 17.43 6.74 -21.25
N GLN A 642 18.65 6.20 -21.19
CA GLN A 642 19.67 6.62 -20.22
C GLN A 642 20.59 7.74 -20.70
N TYR A 643 20.55 8.10 -22.00
CA TYR A 643 21.46 9.05 -22.64
C TYR A 643 20.71 10.16 -23.37
N GLU A 644 19.61 10.66 -22.75
CA GLU A 644 18.82 11.75 -23.34
C GLU A 644 18.27 12.69 -22.26
N THR A 645 18.67 13.95 -22.31
CA THR A 645 18.16 15.05 -21.48
C THR A 645 18.17 16.37 -22.25
N GLY A 646 17.30 17.32 -21.88
CA GLY A 646 17.21 18.63 -22.52
C GLY A 646 16.48 18.64 -23.87
N GLN A 647 15.80 17.55 -24.22
CA GLN A 647 15.17 17.42 -25.54
C GLN A 647 13.70 17.83 -25.52
N ALA A 648 13.20 18.33 -26.66
CA ALA A 648 11.80 18.58 -26.94
C ALA A 648 11.33 17.59 -28.01
N LEU A 649 10.74 16.46 -27.57
CA LEU A 649 10.34 15.34 -28.41
C LEU A 649 8.98 15.60 -29.09
N PRO A 650 8.91 15.80 -30.44
CA PRO A 650 7.65 16.02 -31.14
C PRO A 650 6.85 14.70 -31.30
N VAL A 651 5.59 14.70 -30.89
CA VAL A 651 4.61 13.62 -31.08
C VAL A 651 3.38 14.18 -31.79
N THR A 652 3.57 14.59 -33.08
CA THR A 652 2.64 15.48 -33.79
C THR A 652 1.90 14.85 -34.97
N GLY A 653 2.14 13.57 -35.25
CA GLY A 653 1.58 12.92 -36.45
C GLY A 653 2.02 13.54 -37.79
N GLY A 654 3.22 14.15 -37.81
CA GLY A 654 3.77 14.84 -38.96
C GLY A 654 3.29 16.29 -39.12
N GLN A 655 2.51 16.83 -38.18
CA GLN A 655 2.00 18.20 -38.27
C GLN A 655 3.11 19.26 -38.11
N VAL A 656 4.13 18.98 -37.30
CA VAL A 656 5.35 19.77 -37.17
C VAL A 656 6.54 18.86 -37.35
N MET A 657 7.48 19.27 -38.18
CA MET A 657 8.77 18.57 -38.43
C MET A 657 9.91 19.46 -37.95
N MET A 658 10.85 18.86 -37.20
CA MET A 658 12.11 19.54 -36.81
C MET A 658 13.11 19.43 -37.96
N ASN A 659 13.75 20.54 -38.32
CA ASN A 659 14.82 20.59 -39.33
C ASN A 659 16.17 20.46 -38.65
#